data_8cdf1db6730ea50743688a7160f59f7d
#
_entry.id   8cdf1db6730ea50743688a7160f59f7d
#
_cell.length_a   1.000
_cell.length_b   1.000
_cell.length_c   1.000
_cell.angle_alpha   90.00
_cell.angle_beta   90.00
_cell.angle_gamma   90.00
#
_symmetry.space_group_name_H-M   'P 1'
#
loop_
_entity.id
_entity.type
_entity.pdbx_description
1 polymer ?
#
loop_
_entity_poly.entity_id
_entity_poly.type
_entity_poly.pdbx_seq_one_letter_code
_entity_poly.pdbx_strand_id
1 'polypeptide(L)'
;ARYADTNGYEKDRNRSIWPWRDWVIRALNADMPFDRFTVEQLAGDLLPNPTQDQLIATGFHRNTMLNEEGGIDPLEFRFHAMTDRVATTGTTWLGLTVGCAQCHTHKYDPIQHREYYQLMAFLNNADEPDLDLPEPTDEARHQARLAEAEALVAGLADQFPIEETVWSTPTLAEARSQRGSPVRLLDDQSALFTGAAPDTDTLTLVVTTKETHIDRLRLDTLLDEALPKKGPGRVAHGNFVLSELRVTAAPLDAPDQKRKVALAHAQADVEQSGFPAAQAIDDQLQTGWAVDVGGDRLNREHHLVVRFQNEVSFTAGTRFEITLEHQQAAQHLIGRPRIRLGRPSPDPRPVAERRKAAAEAAFQRWLQQARETAVRWTPLRPTAATSNLPLLTSQPDDSVLASGDISKSDTYRLTFKAPPEPITAVRLEALPDPSLPRHGPGMAYYEGPKGDFFLGELNLNAGGQPVRWKSASHSYGKNAFGAEATATLAIDQDPQTGWSTAGREGQRHEAVFIPETPIAGGSELDLSLLFGRHYACSLGRFRVSVTSRSGGATARDLPNDLEPLLMVPDAALASGLRDRLRRHFLLTTPELAETQKRIAQLRQRPAAKTTLVLRERPTDNPRPTFLHRRGEFLQPAERVEPGVIAAIAPFPADLPKNRLGLARWLVSSNHPLTARVTVNRQWQAFFGKGLVKTTEDFGYQGESPSHPELLDWLAVDFMRNGWSLKRLHRQIVLSATYRQSSRIRPEHLERDSENRWLSRGPSVRLEAEIIRDSALRASGLLSDTMGGPGVYPPQPSGVTEVAYGGAAWPTSLGQDRYRRSLYTFTKRTAPFAMFNTFDAPTGESCLARRDTSNTPLQALTLLNDIFFIEVSQAMGRDLARQTGTVSERIRTAFQRCLTRPPTAVELQALESFWNSQRARFRAKELDAAAVAGPGEVSGETPLEERAAWSALSRALLNLDELITKG
;
A
#
# COMPACT_ATOMS: atom_id res chain seq x y z
N ALA A 1 3.42 -19.49 -17.43
CA ALA A 1 2.60 -19.13 -16.24
C ALA A 1 2.18 -17.65 -16.23
N ARG A 2 2.67 -16.82 -17.16
CA ARG A 2 2.46 -15.36 -17.24
C ARG A 2 2.73 -14.61 -15.93
N TYR A 3 3.73 -15.07 -15.16
CA TYR A 3 4.18 -14.40 -13.94
C TYR A 3 4.64 -12.98 -14.24
N ALA A 4 4.21 -12.03 -13.42
CA ALA A 4 4.74 -10.69 -13.38
C ALA A 4 4.50 -10.04 -12.01
N ASP A 5 5.43 -9.18 -11.59
CA ASP A 5 5.35 -8.43 -10.34
C ASP A 5 4.47 -7.17 -10.49
N THR A 6 3.82 -6.99 -11.66
CA THR A 6 2.93 -5.87 -11.94
C THR A 6 1.62 -6.33 -12.59
N ASN A 7 0.60 -5.45 -12.54
CA ASN A 7 -0.75 -5.76 -12.98
C ASN A 7 -0.93 -5.78 -14.50
N GLY A 8 -0.13 -5.04 -15.25
CA GLY A 8 -0.34 -4.76 -16.67
C GLY A 8 -1.30 -3.57 -16.90
N TYR A 9 -1.77 -3.44 -18.12
CA TYR A 9 -2.51 -2.30 -18.63
C TYR A 9 -1.72 -0.98 -18.47
N GLU A 10 -2.37 0.17 -18.61
CA GLU A 10 -1.70 1.46 -18.62
C GLU A 10 -0.99 1.78 -17.29
N LYS A 11 -1.68 1.58 -16.17
CA LYS A 11 -1.14 1.92 -14.84
C LYS A 11 -0.09 0.95 -14.33
N ASP A 12 -0.15 -0.27 -14.74
CA ASP A 12 0.82 -1.36 -14.46
C ASP A 12 1.46 -1.31 -13.05
N ARG A 13 0.60 -1.22 -12.03
CA ARG A 13 1.02 -1.12 -10.63
C ARG A 13 1.68 -2.40 -10.15
N ASN A 14 2.60 -2.24 -9.22
CA ASN A 14 3.23 -3.36 -8.54
C ASN A 14 2.19 -4.18 -7.76
N ARG A 15 2.37 -5.51 -7.77
CA ARG A 15 1.56 -6.45 -6.99
C ARG A 15 2.43 -7.48 -6.29
N SER A 16 1.94 -8.01 -5.18
CA SER A 16 2.64 -9.03 -4.41
C SER A 16 2.16 -10.43 -4.80
N ILE A 17 2.75 -11.01 -5.83
CA ILE A 17 2.49 -12.40 -6.29
C ILE A 17 3.72 -13.30 -6.13
N TRP A 18 4.86 -12.76 -5.73
CA TRP A 18 6.10 -13.50 -5.54
C TRP A 18 6.00 -14.67 -4.53
N PRO A 19 5.11 -14.68 -3.50
CA PRO A 19 4.95 -15.84 -2.63
C PRO A 19 4.49 -17.09 -3.39
N TRP A 20 3.66 -16.90 -4.44
CA TRP A 20 3.28 -17.99 -5.34
C TRP A 20 4.48 -18.54 -6.13
N ARG A 21 5.35 -17.67 -6.67
CA ARG A 21 6.60 -18.12 -7.33
C ARG A 21 7.47 -18.92 -6.38
N ASP A 22 7.63 -18.45 -5.16
CA ASP A 22 8.43 -19.14 -4.15
C ASP A 22 7.80 -20.49 -3.74
N TRP A 23 6.46 -20.55 -3.68
CA TRP A 23 5.76 -21.82 -3.48
C TRP A 23 6.05 -22.79 -4.63
N VAL A 24 5.96 -22.35 -5.89
CA VAL A 24 6.30 -23.18 -7.07
C VAL A 24 7.71 -23.72 -6.98
N ILE A 25 8.68 -22.89 -6.61
CA ILE A 25 10.09 -23.29 -6.45
C ILE A 25 10.23 -24.36 -5.36
N ARG A 26 9.60 -24.16 -4.21
CA ARG A 26 9.62 -25.12 -3.10
C ARG A 26 8.96 -26.45 -3.50
N ALA A 27 7.82 -26.39 -4.16
CA ALA A 27 7.08 -27.56 -4.61
C ALA A 27 7.91 -28.40 -5.61
N LEU A 28 8.52 -27.78 -6.61
CA LEU A 28 9.39 -28.45 -7.57
C LEU A 28 10.68 -28.99 -6.92
N ASN A 29 11.28 -28.23 -5.99
CA ASN A 29 12.45 -28.70 -5.26
C ASN A 29 12.16 -29.92 -4.38
N ALA A 30 10.96 -30.00 -3.82
CA ALA A 30 10.48 -31.13 -3.04
C ALA A 30 9.99 -32.30 -3.91
N ASP A 31 10.06 -32.17 -5.24
CA ASP A 31 9.49 -33.12 -6.20
C ASP A 31 8.02 -33.44 -5.90
N MET A 32 7.22 -32.38 -5.61
CA MET A 32 5.79 -32.54 -5.38
C MET A 32 5.16 -33.24 -6.60
N PRO A 33 4.37 -34.30 -6.40
CA PRO A 33 3.65 -34.97 -7.49
C PRO A 33 2.89 -33.96 -8.34
N PHE A 34 3.05 -34.03 -9.67
CA PHE A 34 2.49 -33.00 -10.59
C PHE A 34 0.97 -32.97 -10.57
N ASP A 35 0.31 -34.05 -10.26
CA ASP A 35 -1.14 -34.12 -10.03
C ASP A 35 -1.54 -33.29 -8.80
N ARG A 36 -0.84 -33.46 -7.67
CA ARG A 36 -1.03 -32.65 -6.47
C ARG A 36 -0.70 -31.17 -6.72
N PHE A 37 0.41 -30.90 -7.40
CA PHE A 37 0.82 -29.56 -7.81
C PHE A 37 -0.26 -28.87 -8.65
N THR A 38 -0.91 -29.59 -9.54
CA THR A 38 -2.04 -29.10 -10.34
C THR A 38 -3.27 -28.81 -9.48
N VAL A 39 -3.65 -29.76 -8.61
CA VAL A 39 -4.82 -29.61 -7.72
C VAL A 39 -4.65 -28.40 -6.79
N GLU A 40 -3.48 -28.24 -6.16
CA GLU A 40 -3.25 -27.12 -5.24
C GLU A 40 -3.28 -25.76 -5.97
N GLN A 41 -2.77 -25.68 -7.20
CA GLN A 41 -2.82 -24.44 -7.98
C GLN A 41 -4.24 -24.05 -8.45
N LEU A 42 -5.07 -25.01 -8.76
CA LEU A 42 -6.42 -24.74 -9.26
C LEU A 42 -7.45 -24.59 -8.14
N ALA A 43 -7.26 -25.33 -7.03
CA ALA A 43 -8.28 -25.50 -6.02
C ALA A 43 -7.72 -25.72 -4.60
N GLY A 44 -6.57 -25.14 -4.27
CA GLY A 44 -5.94 -25.28 -2.98
C GLY A 44 -6.83 -24.80 -1.82
N ASP A 45 -7.65 -23.80 -2.05
CA ASP A 45 -8.65 -23.26 -1.11
C ASP A 45 -9.85 -24.18 -0.85
N LEU A 46 -10.10 -25.14 -1.73
CA LEU A 46 -11.19 -26.12 -1.64
C LEU A 46 -10.76 -27.43 -0.99
N LEU A 47 -9.50 -27.57 -0.61
CA LEU A 47 -9.01 -28.74 0.11
C LEU A 47 -9.48 -28.72 1.58
N PRO A 48 -9.64 -29.87 2.23
CA PRO A 48 -10.02 -29.93 3.64
C PRO A 48 -8.98 -29.24 4.52
N ASN A 49 -9.40 -28.24 5.31
CA ASN A 49 -8.52 -27.44 6.19
C ASN A 49 -7.28 -26.92 5.44
N PRO A 50 -7.46 -26.07 4.42
CA PRO A 50 -6.37 -25.65 3.55
C PRO A 50 -5.28 -24.91 4.34
N THR A 51 -4.03 -25.30 4.11
CA THR A 51 -2.87 -24.62 4.65
C THR A 51 -2.62 -23.29 3.95
N GLN A 52 -1.84 -22.40 4.56
CA GLN A 52 -1.42 -21.14 3.93
C GLN A 52 -0.72 -21.38 2.58
N ASP A 53 0.13 -22.39 2.47
CA ASP A 53 0.80 -22.75 1.22
C ASP A 53 -0.19 -23.19 0.13
N GLN A 54 -1.26 -23.90 0.49
CA GLN A 54 -2.32 -24.29 -0.45
C GLN A 54 -3.17 -23.11 -0.91
N LEU A 55 -3.40 -22.14 -0.03
CA LEU A 55 -4.02 -20.88 -0.42
C LEU A 55 -3.11 -20.08 -1.39
N ILE A 56 -1.82 -19.96 -1.08
CA ILE A 56 -0.81 -19.29 -1.93
C ILE A 56 -0.74 -19.96 -3.31
N ALA A 57 -0.84 -21.28 -3.38
CA ALA A 57 -0.81 -22.03 -4.63
C ALA A 57 -1.87 -21.55 -5.64
N THR A 58 -3.06 -21.13 -5.17
CA THR A 58 -4.13 -20.60 -6.03
C THR A 58 -3.76 -19.31 -6.77
N GLY A 59 -2.65 -18.68 -6.40
CA GLY A 59 -2.05 -17.55 -7.09
C GLY A 59 -1.76 -17.77 -8.57
N PHE A 60 -1.74 -19.04 -9.06
CA PHE A 60 -1.57 -19.35 -10.48
C PHE A 60 -2.54 -18.57 -11.36
N HIS A 61 -3.83 -18.59 -11.05
CA HIS A 61 -4.86 -17.88 -11.80
C HIS A 61 -4.97 -16.38 -11.42
N ARG A 62 -4.25 -15.94 -10.38
CA ARG A 62 -4.11 -14.52 -10.06
C ARG A 62 -2.96 -13.82 -10.81
N ASN A 63 -2.20 -14.57 -11.63
CA ASN A 63 -1.23 -14.00 -12.56
C ASN A 63 -1.88 -13.33 -13.79
N THR A 64 -3.19 -13.40 -13.95
CA THR A 64 -3.98 -12.62 -14.92
C THR A 64 -3.69 -11.12 -14.78
N MET A 65 -3.74 -10.38 -15.87
CA MET A 65 -3.67 -8.91 -15.83
C MET A 65 -4.87 -8.33 -15.08
N LEU A 66 -4.65 -7.22 -14.35
CA LEU A 66 -5.67 -6.50 -13.61
C LEU A 66 -5.69 -5.05 -14.08
N ASN A 67 -6.85 -4.55 -14.52
CA ASN A 67 -7.02 -3.13 -14.79
C ASN A 67 -7.51 -2.42 -13.53
N GLU A 68 -6.80 -1.35 -13.15
CA GLU A 68 -7.11 -0.52 -11.99
C GLU A 68 -7.38 0.95 -12.36
N GLU A 69 -7.69 1.22 -13.62
CA GLU A 69 -8.06 2.57 -14.04
C GLU A 69 -9.41 2.99 -13.46
N GLY A 70 -9.56 4.29 -13.18
CA GLY A 70 -10.72 4.80 -12.46
C GLY A 70 -12.05 4.72 -13.21
N GLY A 71 -12.03 4.61 -14.53
CA GLY A 71 -13.23 4.66 -15.39
C GLY A 71 -13.69 3.31 -15.94
N ILE A 72 -13.03 2.21 -15.60
CA ILE A 72 -13.34 0.88 -16.16
C ILE A 72 -14.67 0.31 -15.64
N ASP A 73 -15.25 -0.62 -16.40
CA ASP A 73 -16.30 -1.50 -15.90
C ASP A 73 -15.64 -2.73 -15.23
N PRO A 74 -15.79 -2.93 -13.91
CA PRO A 74 -15.20 -4.09 -13.22
C PRO A 74 -15.67 -5.43 -13.76
N LEU A 75 -16.89 -5.53 -14.28
CA LEU A 75 -17.44 -6.78 -14.82
C LEU A 75 -16.85 -7.10 -16.20
N GLU A 76 -16.60 -6.10 -17.03
CA GLU A 76 -15.94 -6.25 -18.33
C GLU A 76 -14.52 -6.79 -18.15
N PHE A 77 -13.72 -6.15 -17.30
CA PHE A 77 -12.34 -6.59 -17.06
C PHE A 77 -12.29 -7.92 -16.31
N ARG A 78 -13.31 -8.24 -15.50
CA ARG A 78 -13.46 -9.60 -14.97
C ARG A 78 -13.72 -10.60 -16.09
N PHE A 79 -14.59 -10.29 -17.06
CA PHE A 79 -14.83 -11.16 -18.20
C PHE A 79 -13.53 -11.42 -18.98
N HIS A 80 -12.71 -10.40 -19.26
CA HIS A 80 -11.41 -10.57 -19.89
C HIS A 80 -10.46 -11.43 -19.04
N ALA A 81 -10.47 -11.27 -17.73
CA ALA A 81 -9.69 -12.12 -16.84
C ALA A 81 -10.15 -13.59 -16.90
N MET A 82 -11.45 -13.86 -17.03
CA MET A 82 -11.96 -15.23 -17.18
C MET A 82 -11.58 -15.85 -18.53
N THR A 83 -11.60 -15.07 -19.62
CA THR A 83 -11.15 -15.59 -20.93
C THR A 83 -9.67 -15.97 -20.92
N ASP A 84 -8.81 -15.15 -20.28
CA ASP A 84 -7.41 -15.47 -20.06
C ASP A 84 -7.22 -16.76 -19.22
N ARG A 85 -8.02 -16.96 -18.17
CA ARG A 85 -7.93 -18.16 -17.32
C ARG A 85 -8.35 -19.42 -18.06
N VAL A 86 -9.39 -19.36 -18.88
CA VAL A 86 -9.82 -20.48 -19.73
C VAL A 86 -8.72 -20.82 -20.74
N ALA A 87 -8.19 -19.80 -21.45
CA ALA A 87 -7.10 -20.00 -22.41
C ALA A 87 -5.85 -20.59 -21.73
N THR A 88 -5.48 -20.06 -20.55
CA THR A 88 -4.35 -20.56 -19.77
C THR A 88 -4.56 -22.02 -19.32
N THR A 89 -5.78 -22.39 -18.90
CA THR A 89 -6.11 -23.78 -18.52
C THR A 89 -5.99 -24.70 -19.73
N GLY A 90 -6.56 -24.32 -20.87
CA GLY A 90 -6.44 -25.04 -22.13
C GLY A 90 -4.99 -25.24 -22.55
N THR A 91 -4.23 -24.16 -22.61
CA THR A 91 -2.81 -24.21 -22.96
C THR A 91 -2.01 -25.06 -21.98
N THR A 92 -2.19 -24.88 -20.67
CA THR A 92 -1.32 -25.51 -19.66
C THR A 92 -1.52 -27.01 -19.53
N TRP A 93 -2.74 -27.48 -19.48
CA TRP A 93 -3.05 -28.91 -19.21
C TRP A 93 -3.59 -29.66 -20.38
N LEU A 94 -4.32 -29.01 -21.31
CA LEU A 94 -4.89 -29.65 -22.45
C LEU A 94 -4.00 -29.57 -23.69
N GLY A 95 -3.10 -28.58 -23.75
CA GLY A 95 -2.33 -28.32 -24.97
C GLY A 95 -3.23 -27.95 -26.15
N LEU A 96 -4.33 -27.22 -25.90
CA LEU A 96 -5.33 -26.84 -26.90
C LEU A 96 -5.53 -25.33 -26.95
N THR A 97 -5.79 -24.84 -28.15
CA THR A 97 -6.11 -23.42 -28.40
C THR A 97 -7.61 -23.17 -28.25
N VAL A 98 -8.13 -23.33 -27.03
CA VAL A 98 -9.58 -23.24 -26.74
C VAL A 98 -10.21 -21.87 -27.00
N GLY A 99 -9.40 -20.82 -27.19
CA GLY A 99 -9.85 -19.42 -27.35
C GLY A 99 -10.76 -19.21 -28.56
N CYS A 100 -10.61 -19.97 -29.63
CA CYS A 100 -11.50 -19.90 -30.80
C CYS A 100 -12.96 -20.21 -30.45
N ALA A 101 -13.17 -21.04 -29.43
CA ALA A 101 -14.50 -21.40 -28.95
C ALA A 101 -15.20 -20.32 -28.12
N GLN A 102 -14.54 -19.20 -27.82
CA GLN A 102 -15.15 -18.03 -27.17
C GLN A 102 -16.26 -17.40 -28.03
N CYS A 103 -16.08 -17.33 -29.36
CA CYS A 103 -16.99 -16.62 -30.24
C CYS A 103 -17.97 -17.54 -30.98
N HIS A 104 -17.55 -18.76 -31.27
CA HIS A 104 -18.32 -19.78 -32.04
C HIS A 104 -17.78 -21.17 -31.70
N THR A 105 -18.50 -22.23 -32.06
CA THR A 105 -17.97 -23.60 -31.98
C THR A 105 -16.63 -23.69 -32.73
N HIS A 106 -15.61 -24.29 -32.10
CA HIS A 106 -14.26 -24.38 -32.67
C HIS A 106 -14.29 -24.95 -34.08
N LYS A 107 -13.52 -24.35 -34.99
CA LYS A 107 -13.62 -24.67 -36.42
C LYS A 107 -13.12 -26.08 -36.76
N TYR A 108 -12.09 -26.53 -36.07
CA TYR A 108 -11.39 -27.78 -36.37
C TYR A 108 -11.55 -28.83 -35.28
N ASP A 109 -11.34 -28.40 -34.01
CA ASP A 109 -11.47 -29.30 -32.86
C ASP A 109 -12.92 -29.45 -32.41
N PRO A 110 -13.31 -30.61 -31.84
CA PRO A 110 -14.67 -30.86 -31.37
C PRO A 110 -14.95 -30.14 -30.03
N ILE A 111 -14.76 -28.82 -30.00
CA ILE A 111 -15.01 -27.95 -28.83
C ILE A 111 -16.22 -27.08 -29.15
N GLN A 112 -17.32 -27.30 -28.44
CA GLN A 112 -18.54 -26.52 -28.63
C GLN A 112 -18.38 -25.12 -27.97
N HIS A 113 -19.01 -24.12 -28.60
CA HIS A 113 -19.08 -22.74 -28.02
C HIS A 113 -19.62 -22.76 -26.59
N ARG A 114 -20.61 -23.59 -26.30
CA ARG A 114 -21.19 -23.79 -24.97
C ARG A 114 -20.18 -24.38 -23.98
N GLU A 115 -19.37 -25.35 -24.39
CA GLU A 115 -18.37 -26.00 -23.52
C GLU A 115 -17.27 -25.05 -23.08
N TYR A 116 -16.93 -24.06 -23.90
CA TYR A 116 -16.01 -22.99 -23.52
C TYR A 116 -16.52 -22.22 -22.29
N TYR A 117 -17.79 -21.83 -22.27
CA TYR A 117 -18.38 -21.13 -21.13
C TYR A 117 -18.70 -22.06 -19.96
N GLN A 118 -18.93 -23.34 -20.19
CA GLN A 118 -19.02 -24.34 -19.12
C GLN A 118 -17.67 -24.52 -18.41
N LEU A 119 -16.56 -24.50 -19.15
CA LEU A 119 -15.21 -24.52 -18.60
C LEU A 119 -14.94 -23.20 -17.82
N MET A 120 -15.35 -22.06 -18.37
CA MET A 120 -15.30 -20.76 -17.69
C MET A 120 -16.06 -20.78 -16.37
N ALA A 121 -17.21 -21.44 -16.29
CA ALA A 121 -18.05 -21.48 -15.10
C ALA A 121 -17.34 -22.10 -13.88
N PHE A 122 -16.43 -23.05 -14.06
CA PHE A 122 -15.57 -23.54 -12.97
C PHE A 122 -14.68 -22.44 -12.40
N LEU A 123 -14.12 -21.58 -13.25
CA LEU A 123 -13.12 -20.56 -12.89
C LEU A 123 -13.76 -19.26 -12.42
N ASN A 124 -14.98 -18.98 -12.90
CA ASN A 124 -15.70 -17.76 -12.59
C ASN A 124 -16.27 -17.73 -11.17
N ASN A 125 -16.51 -18.89 -10.57
CA ASN A 125 -17.12 -18.99 -9.23
C ASN A 125 -16.12 -18.75 -8.08
N ALA A 126 -15.10 -17.95 -8.29
CA ALA A 126 -14.14 -17.59 -7.25
C ALA A 126 -14.07 -16.09 -7.04
N ASP A 127 -13.95 -15.66 -5.79
CA ASP A 127 -13.56 -14.31 -5.41
C ASP A 127 -12.03 -14.21 -5.35
N GLU A 128 -11.52 -12.99 -5.35
CA GLU A 128 -10.12 -12.67 -5.57
C GLU A 128 -9.51 -11.84 -4.41
N PRO A 129 -9.59 -12.33 -3.16
CA PRO A 129 -9.06 -11.60 -2.01
C PRO A 129 -7.53 -11.58 -2.00
N ASP A 130 -7.01 -10.64 -1.24
CA ASP A 130 -5.64 -10.67 -0.77
C ASP A 130 -5.55 -11.52 0.49
N LEU A 131 -4.51 -12.34 0.59
CA LEU A 131 -4.19 -13.13 1.78
C LEU A 131 -3.09 -12.41 2.58
N ASP A 132 -3.38 -12.09 3.83
CA ASP A 132 -2.38 -11.58 4.75
C ASP A 132 -1.33 -12.65 5.08
N LEU A 133 -0.06 -12.25 5.02
CA LEU A 133 1.10 -13.07 5.36
C LEU A 133 1.82 -12.44 6.57
N PRO A 134 1.26 -12.56 7.78
CA PRO A 134 1.86 -11.96 8.97
C PRO A 134 3.20 -12.65 9.29
N GLU A 135 4.25 -11.87 9.49
CA GLU A 135 5.49 -12.37 10.05
C GLU A 135 5.37 -12.42 11.59
N PRO A 136 5.86 -13.47 12.26
CA PRO A 136 5.81 -13.57 13.72
C PRO A 136 6.41 -12.35 14.43
N THR A 137 7.46 -11.76 13.87
CA THR A 137 8.10 -10.54 14.37
C THR A 137 7.21 -9.30 14.26
N ASP A 138 6.38 -9.19 13.22
CA ASP A 138 5.48 -8.07 13.02
C ASP A 138 4.29 -8.15 13.97
N GLU A 139 3.77 -9.34 14.22
CA GLU A 139 2.70 -9.56 15.20
C GLU A 139 3.20 -9.25 16.61
N ALA A 140 4.38 -9.74 17.01
CA ALA A 140 4.97 -9.43 18.32
C ALA A 140 5.19 -7.92 18.51
N ARG A 141 5.66 -7.22 17.47
CA ARG A 141 5.85 -5.77 17.47
C ARG A 141 4.50 -5.03 17.58
N HIS A 142 3.48 -5.52 16.90
CA HIS A 142 2.13 -4.95 16.98
C HIS A 142 1.55 -5.11 18.37
N GLN A 143 1.66 -6.28 19.00
CA GLN A 143 1.22 -6.53 20.37
C GLN A 143 1.92 -5.62 21.38
N ALA A 144 3.24 -5.40 21.23
CA ALA A 144 3.97 -4.45 22.07
C ALA A 144 3.45 -3.00 21.92
N ARG A 145 3.13 -2.57 20.69
CA ARG A 145 2.50 -1.26 20.42
C ARG A 145 1.10 -1.13 21.02
N LEU A 146 0.31 -2.21 20.97
CA LEU A 146 -1.01 -2.22 21.61
C LEU A 146 -0.89 -2.11 23.15
N ALA A 147 0.09 -2.79 23.75
CA ALA A 147 0.35 -2.66 25.18
C ALA A 147 0.79 -1.23 25.55
N GLU A 148 1.64 -0.58 24.76
CA GLU A 148 2.01 0.83 24.93
C GLU A 148 0.77 1.74 24.82
N ALA A 149 -0.08 1.50 23.84
CA ALA A 149 -1.32 2.27 23.67
C ALA A 149 -2.26 2.13 24.89
N GLU A 150 -2.44 0.91 25.41
CA GLU A 150 -3.28 0.70 26.60
C GLU A 150 -2.67 1.35 27.87
N ALA A 151 -1.35 1.35 27.99
CA ALA A 151 -0.68 2.08 29.08
C ALA A 151 -0.93 3.60 28.99
N LEU A 152 -0.89 4.18 27.77
CA LEU A 152 -1.24 5.58 27.55
C LEU A 152 -2.71 5.86 27.88
N VAL A 153 -3.61 4.97 27.47
CA VAL A 153 -5.05 5.09 27.79
C VAL A 153 -5.28 5.09 29.31
N ALA A 154 -4.61 4.21 30.04
CA ALA A 154 -4.71 4.15 31.48
C ALA A 154 -4.21 5.43 32.16
N GLY A 155 -3.21 6.09 31.58
CA GLY A 155 -2.61 7.33 32.09
C GLY A 155 -3.24 8.62 31.56
N LEU A 156 -4.31 8.60 30.76
CA LEU A 156 -4.90 9.80 30.16
C LEU A 156 -5.35 10.85 31.18
N ALA A 157 -5.97 10.41 32.28
CA ALA A 157 -6.42 11.32 33.35
C ALA A 157 -5.25 12.06 34.03
N ASP A 158 -4.05 11.44 34.09
CA ASP A 158 -2.85 12.04 34.66
C ASP A 158 -2.20 13.08 33.73
N GLN A 159 -2.61 13.12 32.48
CA GLN A 159 -2.16 14.09 31.47
C GLN A 159 -3.16 15.22 31.23
N PHE A 160 -4.31 15.18 31.88
CA PHE A 160 -5.36 16.20 31.69
C PHE A 160 -4.82 17.59 32.06
N PRO A 161 -4.99 18.63 31.23
CA PRO A 161 -4.44 19.93 31.47
C PRO A 161 -5.09 20.58 32.70
N ILE A 162 -4.28 21.25 33.49
CA ILE A 162 -4.72 22.03 34.63
C ILE A 162 -4.04 23.42 34.61
N GLU A 163 -4.73 24.39 35.11
CA GLU A 163 -4.14 25.70 35.34
C GLU A 163 -3.23 25.64 36.60
N GLU A 164 -1.92 25.55 36.39
CA GLU A 164 -0.94 25.60 37.47
C GLU A 164 -0.65 27.02 37.95
N THR A 165 -1.09 28.00 37.19
CA THR A 165 -0.87 29.41 37.41
C THR A 165 -2.20 30.18 37.44
N VAL A 166 -2.45 30.92 38.47
CA VAL A 166 -3.55 31.89 38.51
C VAL A 166 -3.03 33.18 37.93
N TRP A 167 -3.57 33.58 36.78
CA TRP A 167 -3.21 34.81 36.08
C TRP A 167 -4.12 35.97 36.51
N SER A 168 -3.55 37.11 36.82
CA SER A 168 -4.25 38.39 37.06
C SER A 168 -3.75 39.44 36.08
N THR A 169 -4.63 40.35 35.69
CA THR A 169 -4.25 41.52 34.89
C THR A 169 -4.05 42.69 35.83
N PRO A 170 -2.79 43.17 36.05
CA PRO A 170 -2.52 44.26 36.91
C PRO A 170 -3.00 45.57 36.28
N THR A 171 -3.09 46.65 37.08
CA THR A 171 -3.42 47.97 36.57
C THR A 171 -2.20 48.54 35.85
N LEU A 172 -2.34 48.93 34.59
CA LEU A 172 -1.33 49.62 33.81
C LEU A 172 -1.31 51.08 34.17
N ALA A 173 -0.33 51.51 34.98
CA ALA A 173 -0.21 52.85 35.47
C ALA A 173 0.47 53.81 34.48
N GLU A 174 1.44 53.28 33.71
CA GLU A 174 2.23 54.09 32.76
C GLU A 174 2.76 53.20 31.64
N ALA A 175 2.84 53.75 30.44
CA ALA A 175 3.58 53.14 29.33
C ALA A 175 4.31 54.27 28.57
N ARG A 176 5.55 54.02 28.16
CA ARG A 176 6.38 55.00 27.43
C ARG A 176 7.33 54.31 26.42
N SER A 177 7.63 55.03 25.36
CA SER A 177 8.65 54.69 24.37
C SER A 177 9.86 55.59 24.59
N GLN A 178 11.07 55.05 24.61
CA GLN A 178 12.32 55.84 24.75
C GLN A 178 12.54 56.76 23.52
N ARG A 179 12.08 56.30 22.34
CA ARG A 179 12.16 57.07 21.08
C ARG A 179 10.97 57.99 20.84
N GLY A 180 10.03 58.10 21.80
CA GLY A 180 8.92 59.03 21.76
C GLY A 180 7.75 58.60 20.87
N SER A 181 7.60 57.28 20.56
CA SER A 181 6.40 56.79 19.90
C SER A 181 5.15 57.14 20.71
N PRO A 182 4.09 57.69 20.10
CA PRO A 182 2.84 57.97 20.81
C PRO A 182 2.26 56.69 21.40
N VAL A 183 1.77 56.74 22.65
CA VAL A 183 1.19 55.62 23.35
C VAL A 183 -0.19 55.96 23.89
N ARG A 184 -1.13 55.01 23.79
CA ARG A 184 -2.46 55.08 24.36
C ARG A 184 -2.66 53.92 25.31
N LEU A 185 -3.02 54.20 26.55
CA LEU A 185 -3.44 53.16 27.49
C LEU A 185 -4.90 52.83 27.23
N LEU A 186 -5.21 51.52 27.19
CA LEU A 186 -6.55 50.99 26.85
C LEU A 186 -7.20 50.36 28.10
N ASP A 187 -8.54 50.28 28.07
CA ASP A 187 -9.35 49.79 29.21
C ASP A 187 -9.03 48.32 29.57
N ASP A 188 -8.52 47.55 28.62
CA ASP A 188 -8.11 46.14 28.81
C ASP A 188 -6.70 46.04 29.43
N GLN A 189 -6.15 47.15 29.94
CA GLN A 189 -4.81 47.25 30.54
C GLN A 189 -3.69 46.93 29.54
N SER A 190 -3.88 47.11 28.24
CA SER A 190 -2.82 47.10 27.21
C SER A 190 -2.37 48.51 26.85
N ALA A 191 -1.16 48.64 26.30
CA ALA A 191 -0.60 49.86 25.77
C ALA A 191 -0.50 49.78 24.22
N LEU A 192 -1.18 50.66 23.49
CA LEU A 192 -1.07 50.75 22.04
C LEU A 192 -0.05 51.83 21.65
N PHE A 193 1.05 51.38 21.00
CA PHE A 193 2.07 52.28 20.47
C PHE A 193 1.78 52.55 18.99
N THR A 194 1.70 53.80 18.61
CA THR A 194 1.31 54.25 17.26
C THR A 194 2.35 55.19 16.64
N GLY A 195 2.04 55.79 15.49
CA GLY A 195 2.94 56.65 14.72
C GLY A 195 3.97 55.84 13.90
N ALA A 196 4.98 56.57 13.38
CA ALA A 196 6.08 55.92 12.66
C ALA A 196 6.90 55.04 13.58
N ALA A 197 7.20 53.83 13.17
CA ALA A 197 8.03 52.91 13.93
C ALA A 197 9.50 53.31 13.78
N PRO A 198 10.23 53.62 14.89
CA PRO A 198 11.67 53.80 14.81
C PRO A 198 12.39 52.49 14.56
N ASP A 199 13.63 52.54 14.08
CA ASP A 199 14.41 51.34 13.79
C ASP A 199 14.67 50.49 15.05
N THR A 200 14.91 51.14 16.19
CA THR A 200 15.05 50.51 17.49
C THR A 200 14.31 51.29 18.56
N ASP A 201 13.81 50.64 19.59
CA ASP A 201 13.15 51.31 20.70
C ASP A 201 13.25 50.48 21.99
N THR A 202 13.05 51.16 23.13
CA THR A 202 12.84 50.54 24.42
C THR A 202 11.49 50.98 24.96
N LEU A 203 10.57 50.01 25.08
CA LEU A 203 9.24 50.24 25.62
C LEU A 203 9.24 49.92 27.11
N THR A 204 8.72 50.82 27.93
CA THR A 204 8.61 50.59 29.35
C THR A 204 7.14 50.61 29.75
N LEU A 205 6.69 49.55 30.44
CA LEU A 205 5.35 49.41 31.00
C LEU A 205 5.47 49.36 32.53
N VAL A 206 4.69 50.20 33.22
CA VAL A 206 4.61 50.21 34.67
C VAL A 206 3.26 49.68 35.08
N VAL A 207 3.25 48.56 35.79
CA VAL A 207 2.01 47.95 36.27
C VAL A 207 2.01 47.82 37.78
N THR A 208 0.84 47.94 38.39
CA THR A 208 0.65 47.81 39.83
C THR A 208 -0.35 46.71 40.18
N THR A 209 -0.07 45.98 41.25
CA THR A 209 -0.95 44.93 41.75
C THR A 209 -0.94 44.87 43.28
N LYS A 210 -2.06 44.43 43.85
CA LYS A 210 -2.14 44.04 45.26
C LYS A 210 -1.94 42.54 45.49
N GLU A 211 -1.82 41.80 44.41
CA GLU A 211 -1.54 40.37 44.49
C GLU A 211 -0.15 40.11 45.04
N THR A 212 -0.04 39.02 45.80
CA THR A 212 1.22 38.59 46.44
C THR A 212 1.69 37.28 45.81
N HIS A 213 2.93 36.87 46.10
CA HIS A 213 3.51 35.61 45.61
C HIS A 213 3.56 35.50 44.07
N ILE A 214 3.89 36.61 43.40
CA ILE A 214 4.04 36.64 41.95
C ILE A 214 5.37 35.97 41.59
N ASP A 215 5.32 34.86 40.83
CA ASP A 215 6.49 34.11 40.43
C ASP A 215 6.71 34.09 38.91
N ARG A 216 5.79 34.70 38.14
CA ARG A 216 5.92 34.78 36.68
C ARG A 216 5.16 35.94 36.06
N LEU A 217 5.58 36.30 34.86
CA LEU A 217 4.97 37.32 34.02
C LEU A 217 4.58 36.71 32.68
N ARG A 218 3.42 37.10 32.14
CA ARG A 218 3.05 36.83 30.77
C ARG A 218 2.95 38.19 30.04
N LEU A 219 3.68 38.28 28.93
CA LEU A 219 3.57 39.35 27.95
C LEU A 219 2.65 38.86 26.81
N ASP A 220 1.46 39.43 26.70
CA ASP A 220 0.60 39.25 25.55
C ASP A 220 0.96 40.29 24.47
N THR A 221 1.07 39.90 23.21
CA THR A 221 1.22 40.78 22.05
C THR A 221 -0.07 40.74 21.27
N LEU A 222 -0.88 41.77 21.43
CA LEU A 222 -2.27 41.81 20.96
C LEU A 222 -2.39 42.40 19.56
N LEU A 223 -3.50 42.12 18.89
CA LEU A 223 -3.85 42.68 17.59
C LEU A 223 -4.49 44.07 17.77
N ASP A 224 -4.33 44.95 16.76
CA ASP A 224 -5.04 46.21 16.69
C ASP A 224 -5.20 46.68 15.23
N GLU A 225 -6.33 47.32 14.94
CA GLU A 225 -6.61 47.86 13.60
C GLU A 225 -5.60 48.97 13.17
N ALA A 226 -4.97 49.65 14.12
CA ALA A 226 -3.98 50.67 13.86
C ALA A 226 -2.59 50.12 13.54
N LEU A 227 -2.37 48.80 13.67
CA LEU A 227 -1.07 48.18 13.42
C LEU A 227 -1.00 47.60 11.97
N PRO A 228 0.23 47.53 11.39
CA PRO A 228 0.42 46.93 10.08
C PRO A 228 -0.13 45.50 10.02
N LYS A 229 -0.92 45.17 8.99
CA LYS A 229 -1.61 43.85 8.87
C LYS A 229 -2.48 43.48 10.08
N LYS A 230 -2.86 44.45 10.93
CA LYS A 230 -3.50 44.23 12.24
C LYS A 230 -2.65 43.39 13.19
N GLY A 231 -1.39 43.12 12.85
CA GLY A 231 -0.53 42.17 13.53
C GLY A 231 0.03 42.68 14.87
N PRO A 232 0.74 41.80 15.63
CA PRO A 232 1.26 42.16 16.95
C PRO A 232 2.45 43.11 16.87
N GLY A 233 3.14 43.18 15.71
CA GLY A 233 4.31 44.03 15.51
C GLY A 233 4.03 45.26 14.65
N ARG A 234 5.00 46.22 14.66
CA ARG A 234 4.92 47.50 13.96
C ARG A 234 5.63 47.51 12.61
N VAL A 235 6.39 46.46 12.26
CA VAL A 235 6.99 46.36 10.92
C VAL A 235 5.89 46.03 9.87
N ALA A 236 6.10 46.41 8.62
CA ALA A 236 5.09 46.36 7.56
C ALA A 236 4.36 45.01 7.38
N HIS A 237 4.98 43.88 7.68
CA HIS A 237 4.36 42.52 7.62
C HIS A 237 3.79 42.04 8.96
N GLY A 238 3.97 42.82 10.08
CA GLY A 238 3.33 42.53 11.37
C GLY A 238 4.18 41.72 12.34
N ASN A 239 5.45 41.39 12.02
CA ASN A 239 6.36 40.69 12.93
C ASN A 239 6.97 41.65 13.95
N PHE A 240 7.61 41.12 14.96
CA PHE A 240 8.46 41.86 15.91
C PHE A 240 9.66 41.00 16.33
N VAL A 241 10.69 41.65 16.92
CA VAL A 241 11.79 41.00 17.62
C VAL A 241 11.94 41.62 18.97
N LEU A 242 11.68 40.89 20.05
CA LEU A 242 11.94 41.30 21.41
C LEU A 242 13.36 40.88 21.80
N SER A 243 14.30 41.82 21.78
CA SER A 243 15.71 41.54 22.07
C SER A 243 15.92 41.15 23.51
N GLU A 244 15.30 41.92 24.44
CA GLU A 244 15.49 41.68 25.87
C GLU A 244 14.26 42.14 26.65
N LEU A 245 13.84 41.35 27.64
CA LEU A 245 12.82 41.69 28.63
C LEU A 245 13.45 41.80 30.01
N ARG A 246 13.33 42.97 30.62
CA ARG A 246 13.82 43.21 31.98
C ARG A 246 12.68 43.60 32.92
N VAL A 247 12.78 43.15 34.17
CA VAL A 247 11.75 43.41 35.18
C VAL A 247 12.44 44.01 36.44
N THR A 248 11.88 45.09 36.93
CA THR A 248 12.16 45.57 38.29
C THR A 248 10.88 45.63 39.10
N ALA A 249 10.97 45.45 40.40
CA ALA A 249 9.85 45.53 41.33
C ALA A 249 10.16 46.41 42.53
N ALA A 250 9.18 47.15 43.01
CA ALA A 250 9.24 47.94 44.23
C ALA A 250 7.92 47.81 45.00
N PRO A 251 7.95 48.05 46.36
CA PRO A 251 6.72 48.25 47.14
C PRO A 251 5.90 49.43 46.60
N LEU A 252 4.57 49.39 46.64
CA LEU A 252 3.73 50.50 46.20
C LEU A 252 3.88 51.75 47.06
N ASP A 253 4.18 51.55 48.32
CA ASP A 253 4.40 52.65 49.32
C ASP A 253 5.84 53.15 49.32
N ALA A 254 6.75 52.46 48.61
CA ALA A 254 8.16 52.91 48.49
C ALA A 254 8.67 52.69 47.04
N PRO A 255 8.11 53.38 46.01
CA PRO A 255 8.36 53.13 44.59
C PRO A 255 9.83 53.40 44.16
N ASP A 256 10.63 54.09 44.94
CA ASP A 256 12.05 54.33 44.66
C ASP A 256 12.97 53.19 45.11
N GLN A 257 12.45 52.20 45.88
CA GLN A 257 13.20 51.03 46.32
C GLN A 257 13.14 49.90 45.29
N LYS A 258 13.52 50.22 44.06
CA LYS A 258 13.51 49.29 42.97
C LYS A 258 14.54 48.19 43.17
N ARG A 259 14.12 46.93 42.87
CA ARG A 259 14.98 45.73 42.83
C ARG A 259 14.84 45.06 41.47
N LYS A 260 15.98 44.60 40.86
CA LYS A 260 15.97 43.79 39.66
C LYS A 260 15.31 42.45 40.02
N VAL A 261 14.35 42.02 39.20
CA VAL A 261 13.77 40.69 39.28
C VAL A 261 14.60 39.80 38.40
N ALA A 262 15.23 38.77 38.96
CA ALA A 262 16.00 37.79 38.19
C ALA A 262 15.06 36.83 37.47
N LEU A 263 15.25 36.67 36.17
CA LEU A 263 14.45 35.81 35.29
C LEU A 263 15.14 34.47 35.14
N ALA A 264 14.36 33.37 35.14
CA ALA A 264 14.89 32.02 35.13
C ALA A 264 14.62 31.26 33.81
N HIS A 265 13.45 31.47 33.23
CA HIS A 265 13.01 30.70 32.06
C HIS A 265 11.98 31.52 31.28
N ALA A 266 12.06 31.45 29.95
CA ALA A 266 11.09 32.03 29.05
C ALA A 266 10.54 30.95 28.10
N GLN A 267 9.24 30.99 27.84
CA GLN A 267 8.53 30.09 26.92
C GLN A 267 7.46 30.90 26.19
N ALA A 268 7.37 30.71 24.87
CA ALA A 268 6.36 31.33 24.02
C ALA A 268 5.42 30.28 23.41
N ASP A 269 4.24 30.76 22.96
CA ASP A 269 3.30 29.96 22.18
C ASP A 269 3.81 29.70 20.77
N VAL A 270 4.63 30.60 20.22
CA VAL A 270 5.25 30.49 18.87
C VAL A 270 6.68 31.02 18.94
N GLU A 271 7.60 30.36 18.25
CA GLU A 271 8.99 30.74 18.11
C GLU A 271 9.43 30.69 16.65
N GLN A 272 9.91 31.78 16.10
CA GLN A 272 10.53 31.84 14.78
C GLN A 272 11.87 31.10 14.78
N SER A 273 12.20 30.41 13.71
CA SER A 273 13.50 29.73 13.57
C SER A 273 14.66 30.71 13.76
N GLY A 274 15.54 30.41 14.72
CA GLY A 274 16.66 31.25 15.08
C GLY A 274 16.33 32.34 16.14
N PHE A 275 15.06 32.49 16.57
CA PHE A 275 14.60 33.49 17.53
C PHE A 275 13.74 32.87 18.65
N PRO A 276 14.29 31.95 19.46
CA PRO A 276 13.55 31.28 20.53
C PRO A 276 13.26 32.22 21.70
N ALA A 277 12.22 31.93 22.47
CA ALA A 277 11.80 32.69 23.64
C ALA A 277 12.92 32.96 24.66
N ALA A 278 13.83 31.99 24.83
CA ALA A 278 14.95 32.12 25.77
C ALA A 278 15.87 33.29 25.46
N GLN A 279 15.94 33.70 24.18
CA GLN A 279 16.76 34.86 23.77
C GLN A 279 16.18 36.23 24.20
N ALA A 280 14.94 36.28 24.67
CA ALA A 280 14.35 37.49 25.21
C ALA A 280 14.77 37.77 26.66
N ILE A 281 15.60 36.93 27.28
CA ILE A 281 16.08 37.07 28.68
C ILE A 281 17.55 36.62 28.83
N ASP A 282 18.37 36.70 27.77
CA ASP A 282 19.75 36.21 27.76
C ASP A 282 20.81 37.30 27.96
N ASP A 283 20.37 38.52 28.26
CA ASP A 283 21.19 39.73 28.41
C ASP A 283 21.97 40.14 27.13
N GLN A 284 21.54 39.65 25.92
CA GLN A 284 22.18 39.98 24.63
C GLN A 284 21.21 40.74 23.72
N LEU A 285 21.57 41.98 23.34
CA LEU A 285 20.68 42.81 22.51
C LEU A 285 20.65 42.43 21.03
N GLN A 286 21.54 41.53 20.57
CA GLN A 286 21.65 41.06 19.19
C GLN A 286 20.85 39.76 18.93
N THR A 287 20.30 39.20 19.98
CA THR A 287 19.40 38.04 19.94
C THR A 287 17.97 38.49 20.22
N GLY A 288 16.99 37.59 20.22
CA GLY A 288 15.62 37.93 20.62
C GLY A 288 14.58 36.87 20.28
N TRP A 289 13.36 37.14 20.75
CA TRP A 289 12.17 36.33 20.42
C TRP A 289 11.37 36.98 19.29
N ALA A 290 10.98 36.19 18.28
CA ALA A 290 10.16 36.62 17.16
C ALA A 290 9.10 35.57 16.82
N VAL A 291 8.07 35.92 16.00
CA VAL A 291 6.87 35.10 15.78
C VAL A 291 6.57 34.78 14.34
N ASP A 292 7.44 35.13 13.37
CA ASP A 292 7.23 34.82 11.97
C ASP A 292 7.55 33.35 11.67
N VAL A 293 6.50 32.51 11.66
CA VAL A 293 6.55 31.08 11.29
C VAL A 293 5.82 30.81 9.98
N GLY A 294 5.50 31.88 9.23
CA GLY A 294 4.78 31.81 7.96
C GLY A 294 3.27 31.53 8.08
N GLY A 295 2.55 31.74 6.96
CA GLY A 295 1.12 31.50 6.87
C GLY A 295 0.29 32.38 7.78
N ASP A 296 -0.91 31.92 8.15
CA ASP A 296 -1.88 32.66 8.99
C ASP A 296 -1.49 32.78 10.45
N ARG A 297 -0.33 32.28 10.86
CA ARG A 297 0.09 32.28 12.28
C ARG A 297 0.85 33.49 12.70
N LEU A 298 1.37 34.30 11.79
CA LEU A 298 2.12 35.52 12.10
C LEU A 298 1.22 36.61 12.71
N ASN A 299 0.11 36.93 12.08
CA ASN A 299 -0.77 38.03 12.46
C ASN A 299 -1.91 37.51 13.38
N ARG A 300 -1.53 36.95 14.52
CA ARG A 300 -2.39 36.51 15.63
C ARG A 300 -1.88 37.10 16.95
N GLU A 301 -2.67 36.95 17.99
CA GLU A 301 -2.21 37.22 19.34
C GLU A 301 -1.19 36.17 19.75
N HIS A 302 -0.04 36.59 20.25
CA HIS A 302 1.01 35.74 20.77
C HIS A 302 1.34 36.09 22.23
N HIS A 303 2.02 35.15 22.90
CA HIS A 303 2.43 35.45 24.29
C HIS A 303 3.76 34.81 24.66
N LEU A 304 4.46 35.47 25.54
CA LEU A 304 5.69 35.04 26.20
C LEU A 304 5.44 34.92 27.69
N VAL A 305 5.72 33.78 28.27
CA VAL A 305 5.67 33.55 29.71
C VAL A 305 7.11 33.53 30.24
N VAL A 306 7.39 34.38 31.20
CA VAL A 306 8.71 34.45 31.85
C VAL A 306 8.56 34.10 33.32
N ARG A 307 9.33 33.14 33.81
CA ARG A 307 9.37 32.73 35.20
C ARG A 307 10.47 33.48 35.94
N PHE A 308 10.17 33.93 37.16
CA PHE A 308 11.14 34.56 38.04
C PHE A 308 11.95 33.52 38.80
N GLN A 309 13.20 33.81 39.12
CA GLN A 309 14.01 32.93 39.99
C GLN A 309 13.42 32.83 41.39
N ASN A 310 12.93 33.96 41.90
CA ASN A 310 12.29 34.05 43.21
C ASN A 310 10.96 34.79 43.07
N GLU A 311 9.96 34.41 43.87
CA GLU A 311 8.69 35.13 43.91
C GLU A 311 8.86 36.57 44.41
N VAL A 312 8.03 37.45 43.90
CA VAL A 312 7.94 38.85 44.35
C VAL A 312 6.67 39.03 45.16
N SER A 313 6.83 39.49 46.41
CA SER A 313 5.72 39.68 47.30
C SER A 313 6.01 40.87 48.23
N PHE A 314 5.20 41.95 48.14
CA PHE A 314 5.21 43.10 49.08
C PHE A 314 3.83 43.27 49.65
N THR A 315 3.75 43.48 50.97
CA THR A 315 2.47 43.56 51.70
C THR A 315 1.63 44.79 51.33
N ALA A 316 2.24 45.91 50.94
CA ALA A 316 1.56 47.10 50.46
C ALA A 316 1.09 46.97 48.97
N GLY A 317 1.39 45.83 48.28
CA GLY A 317 1.29 45.68 46.88
C GLY A 317 2.58 45.96 46.13
N THR A 318 2.64 45.59 44.85
CA THR A 318 3.88 45.67 44.05
C THR A 318 3.69 46.58 42.84
N ARG A 319 4.69 47.44 42.61
CA ARG A 319 4.87 48.15 41.35
C ARG A 319 5.95 47.45 40.55
N PHE A 320 5.59 46.91 39.41
CA PHE A 320 6.54 46.35 38.45
C PHE A 320 6.81 47.33 37.35
N GLU A 321 8.09 47.46 36.95
CA GLU A 321 8.50 48.17 35.75
C GLU A 321 9.12 47.16 34.80
N ILE A 322 8.47 46.95 33.63
CA ILE A 322 8.82 45.99 32.61
C ILE A 322 9.39 46.76 31.44
N THR A 323 10.62 46.45 31.06
CA THR A 323 11.32 47.05 29.93
C THR A 323 11.39 46.01 28.80
N LEU A 324 10.90 46.39 27.61
CA LEU A 324 10.93 45.58 26.39
C LEU A 324 11.91 46.26 25.42
N GLU A 325 13.07 45.66 25.20
CA GLU A 325 14.10 46.18 24.32
C GLU A 325 14.01 45.58 22.91
N HIS A 326 13.96 46.44 21.91
CA HIS A 326 13.88 46.06 20.50
C HIS A 326 15.08 46.66 19.77
N GLN A 327 16.20 45.95 19.72
CA GLN A 327 17.49 46.43 19.22
C GLN A 327 18.05 45.62 18.06
N GLN A 328 17.50 44.42 17.79
CA GLN A 328 18.09 43.48 16.86
C GLN A 328 17.70 43.73 15.39
N ALA A 329 16.47 44.18 15.10
CA ALA A 329 16.00 44.38 13.72
C ALA A 329 15.23 45.68 13.58
N ALA A 330 15.44 46.41 12.47
CA ALA A 330 14.79 47.69 12.21
C ALA A 330 13.25 47.56 12.19
N GLN A 331 12.58 48.50 12.96
CA GLN A 331 11.11 48.59 13.04
C GLN A 331 10.36 47.36 13.59
N HIS A 332 11.07 46.33 14.03
CA HIS A 332 10.46 45.12 14.57
C HIS A 332 10.08 45.30 16.07
N LEU A 333 9.15 46.16 16.30
CA LEU A 333 8.71 46.55 17.65
C LEU A 333 7.36 45.91 17.96
N ILE A 334 7.09 45.55 19.20
CA ILE A 334 5.74 45.14 19.65
C ILE A 334 4.82 46.36 19.59
N GLY A 335 3.63 46.20 18.99
CA GLY A 335 2.68 47.29 18.80
C GLY A 335 1.70 47.45 19.96
N ARG A 336 1.17 46.36 20.52
CA ARG A 336 0.16 46.38 21.60
C ARG A 336 0.46 45.32 22.65
N PRO A 337 1.43 45.61 23.56
CA PRO A 337 1.74 44.73 24.69
C PRO A 337 0.71 44.86 25.82
N ARG A 338 0.43 43.72 26.49
CA ARG A 338 -0.30 43.64 27.76
C ARG A 338 0.45 42.73 28.73
N ILE A 339 0.52 43.12 29.98
CA ILE A 339 1.16 42.34 31.04
C ILE A 339 0.11 41.62 31.86
N ARG A 340 0.33 40.32 32.10
CA ARG A 340 -0.36 39.54 33.14
C ARG A 340 0.66 39.04 34.13
N LEU A 341 0.27 39.02 35.42
CA LEU A 341 1.07 38.48 36.49
C LEU A 341 0.52 37.16 36.97
N GLY A 342 1.38 36.19 37.15
CA GLY A 342 1.04 34.84 37.55
C GLY A 342 1.56 34.52 38.95
N ARG A 343 0.74 33.76 39.67
CA ARG A 343 1.09 33.16 40.96
C ARG A 343 0.78 31.67 40.94
N PRO A 344 1.47 30.84 41.74
CA PRO A 344 1.13 29.43 41.87
C PRO A 344 -0.34 29.19 42.22
N SER A 345 -0.94 28.13 41.68
CA SER A 345 -2.29 27.75 42.09
C SER A 345 -2.35 27.53 43.58
N PRO A 346 -3.36 28.05 44.26
CA PRO A 346 -3.52 27.88 45.70
C PRO A 346 -3.95 26.47 46.13
N ASP A 347 -4.21 25.60 45.18
CA ASP A 347 -4.61 24.20 45.46
C ASP A 347 -3.39 23.40 45.96
N PRO A 348 -3.35 22.95 47.24
CA PRO A 348 -2.21 22.29 47.83
C PRO A 348 -2.05 20.80 47.40
N ARG A 349 -3.02 20.27 46.66
CA ARG A 349 -2.95 18.86 46.23
C ARG A 349 -1.83 18.63 45.22
N PRO A 350 -1.22 17.44 45.21
CA PRO A 350 -0.26 17.07 44.20
C PRO A 350 -0.80 17.26 42.76
N VAL A 351 0.05 17.63 41.82
CA VAL A 351 -0.31 17.87 40.41
C VAL A 351 -1.12 16.72 39.80
N ALA A 352 -0.72 15.48 40.07
CA ALA A 352 -1.43 14.28 39.57
C ALA A 352 -2.86 14.20 40.11
N GLU A 353 -3.10 14.52 41.36
CA GLU A 353 -4.45 14.54 41.96
C GLU A 353 -5.31 15.68 41.40
N ARG A 354 -4.70 16.86 41.19
CA ARG A 354 -5.41 17.98 40.55
C ARG A 354 -5.80 17.68 39.12
N ARG A 355 -4.94 16.99 38.34
CA ARG A 355 -5.23 16.54 36.97
C ARG A 355 -6.37 15.55 36.93
N LYS A 356 -6.37 14.54 37.79
CA LYS A 356 -7.48 13.58 37.93
C LYS A 356 -8.79 14.26 38.31
N ALA A 357 -8.75 15.22 39.26
CA ALA A 357 -9.93 15.98 39.65
C ALA A 357 -10.47 16.86 38.51
N ALA A 358 -9.60 17.49 37.75
CA ALA A 358 -9.97 18.29 36.59
C ALA A 358 -10.60 17.42 35.48
N ALA A 359 -10.00 16.27 35.20
CA ALA A 359 -10.52 15.27 34.25
C ALA A 359 -11.91 14.78 34.68
N GLU A 360 -12.10 14.50 35.97
CA GLU A 360 -13.41 14.08 36.50
C GLU A 360 -14.45 15.19 36.40
N ALA A 361 -14.09 16.42 36.73
CA ALA A 361 -15.00 17.58 36.61
C ALA A 361 -15.39 17.83 35.13
N ALA A 362 -14.46 17.69 34.21
CA ALA A 362 -14.72 17.79 32.77
C ALA A 362 -15.62 16.62 32.28
N PHE A 363 -15.35 15.41 32.73
CA PHE A 363 -16.20 14.24 32.45
C PHE A 363 -17.64 14.43 32.93
N GLN A 364 -17.85 14.99 34.12
CA GLN A 364 -19.20 15.28 34.64
C GLN A 364 -19.94 16.29 33.75
N ARG A 365 -19.29 17.36 33.33
CA ARG A 365 -19.88 18.33 32.39
C ARG A 365 -20.26 17.69 31.06
N TRP A 366 -19.32 16.92 30.49
CA TRP A 366 -19.57 16.16 29.26
C TRP A 366 -20.75 15.18 29.44
N LEU A 367 -20.78 14.43 30.52
CA LEU A 367 -21.83 13.44 30.81
C LEU A 367 -23.21 14.09 30.92
N GLN A 368 -23.30 15.25 31.57
CA GLN A 368 -24.55 16.02 31.65
C GLN A 368 -24.99 16.46 30.24
N GLN A 369 -24.14 17.07 29.46
CA GLN A 369 -24.45 17.52 28.10
C GLN A 369 -24.79 16.33 27.18
N ALA A 370 -24.06 15.22 27.27
CA ALA A 370 -24.28 14.03 26.48
C ALA A 370 -25.66 13.41 26.79
N ARG A 371 -26.13 13.43 28.08
CA ARG A 371 -27.44 12.96 28.52
C ARG A 371 -28.57 13.80 27.97
N GLU A 372 -28.43 15.10 27.95
CA GLU A 372 -29.48 16.01 27.44
C GLU A 372 -29.78 15.70 25.96
N THR A 373 -28.81 15.25 25.25
CA THR A 373 -28.88 14.98 23.81
C THR A 373 -28.95 13.50 23.46
N ALA A 374 -28.86 12.56 24.42
CA ALA A 374 -28.91 11.11 24.18
C ALA A 374 -30.24 10.67 23.54
N VAL A 375 -30.14 9.81 22.55
CA VAL A 375 -31.25 9.30 21.76
C VAL A 375 -31.33 7.78 21.91
N ARG A 376 -32.53 7.27 22.15
CA ARG A 376 -32.78 5.83 22.09
C ARG A 376 -33.07 5.44 20.65
N TRP A 377 -32.13 4.71 20.06
CA TRP A 377 -32.26 4.18 18.70
C TRP A 377 -32.82 2.74 18.76
N THR A 378 -33.76 2.46 17.89
CA THR A 378 -34.30 1.11 17.66
C THR A 378 -33.78 0.63 16.31
N PRO A 379 -32.87 -0.35 16.26
CA PRO A 379 -32.45 -0.95 15.02
C PRO A 379 -33.62 -1.58 14.26
N LEU A 380 -33.59 -1.48 12.94
CA LEU A 380 -34.59 -2.10 12.08
C LEU A 380 -33.96 -3.25 11.31
N ARG A 381 -34.52 -4.44 11.46
CA ARG A 381 -34.19 -5.59 10.63
C ARG A 381 -34.96 -5.53 9.32
N PRO A 382 -34.33 -5.56 8.17
CA PRO A 382 -35.04 -5.56 6.90
C PRO A 382 -35.86 -6.88 6.73
N THR A 383 -37.09 -6.74 6.27
CA THR A 383 -37.93 -7.86 5.84
C THR A 383 -37.58 -8.33 4.43
N ALA A 384 -37.06 -7.39 3.62
CA ALA A 384 -36.47 -7.65 2.31
C ALA A 384 -35.28 -6.72 2.07
N ALA A 385 -34.25 -7.22 1.42
CA ALA A 385 -33.09 -6.43 1.00
C ALA A 385 -32.64 -6.92 -0.38
N THR A 386 -32.57 -6.01 -1.34
CA THR A 386 -32.15 -6.29 -2.73
C THR A 386 -31.20 -5.21 -3.23
N SER A 387 -30.36 -5.56 -4.18
CA SER A 387 -29.49 -4.63 -4.90
C SER A 387 -29.49 -4.96 -6.40
N ASN A 388 -28.79 -4.14 -7.19
CA ASN A 388 -28.60 -4.44 -8.61
C ASN A 388 -27.60 -5.60 -8.80
N LEU A 389 -26.57 -5.71 -7.94
CA LEU A 389 -25.52 -6.71 -8.11
C LEU A 389 -25.02 -7.32 -6.80
N PRO A 390 -24.58 -6.56 -5.76
CA PRO A 390 -24.10 -7.15 -4.50
C PRO A 390 -25.19 -8.00 -3.82
N LEU A 391 -24.80 -9.06 -3.13
CA LEU A 391 -25.69 -9.77 -2.23
C LEU A 391 -25.79 -9.02 -0.91
N LEU A 392 -27.02 -8.69 -0.46
CA LEU A 392 -27.29 -8.06 0.82
C LEU A 392 -27.74 -9.12 1.84
N THR A 393 -26.96 -9.32 2.89
CA THR A 393 -27.21 -10.33 3.93
C THR A 393 -27.44 -9.68 5.28
N SER A 394 -28.62 -9.92 5.88
CA SER A 394 -28.92 -9.45 7.24
C SER A 394 -28.06 -10.18 8.27
N GLN A 395 -27.39 -9.44 9.14
CA GLN A 395 -26.54 -9.96 10.21
C GLN A 395 -27.32 -10.11 11.54
N PRO A 396 -26.78 -10.85 12.53
CA PRO A 396 -27.44 -11.02 13.84
C PRO A 396 -27.65 -9.72 14.64
N ASP A 397 -26.88 -8.66 14.35
CA ASP A 397 -26.96 -7.34 14.97
C ASP A 397 -27.86 -6.36 14.20
N ASP A 398 -28.74 -6.89 13.34
CA ASP A 398 -29.62 -6.14 12.44
C ASP A 398 -28.91 -5.23 11.43
N SER A 399 -27.59 -5.37 11.27
CA SER A 399 -26.88 -4.75 10.16
C SER A 399 -27.06 -5.56 8.87
N VAL A 400 -26.79 -4.93 7.74
CA VAL A 400 -26.75 -5.56 6.41
C VAL A 400 -25.32 -5.55 5.93
N LEU A 401 -24.82 -6.72 5.51
CA LEU A 401 -23.51 -6.88 4.88
C LEU A 401 -23.70 -7.11 3.39
N ALA A 402 -23.08 -6.27 2.57
CA ALA A 402 -22.97 -6.44 1.13
C ALA A 402 -21.74 -7.28 0.79
N SER A 403 -21.88 -8.20 -0.14
CA SER A 403 -20.80 -9.08 -0.59
C SER A 403 -20.92 -9.37 -2.09
N GLY A 404 -19.88 -9.91 -2.68
CA GLY A 404 -19.85 -10.31 -4.08
C GLY A 404 -19.39 -9.23 -5.04
N ASP A 405 -19.99 -9.18 -6.22
CA ASP A 405 -19.54 -8.28 -7.28
C ASP A 405 -20.03 -6.84 -7.05
N ILE A 406 -19.32 -5.89 -7.63
CA ILE A 406 -19.59 -4.47 -7.49
C ILE A 406 -19.87 -3.85 -8.86
N SER A 407 -20.61 -2.74 -8.86
CA SER A 407 -21.02 -2.00 -10.04
C SER A 407 -20.81 -0.51 -9.84
N LYS A 408 -20.63 0.24 -10.96
CA LYS A 408 -20.55 1.72 -10.94
C LYS A 408 -21.84 2.39 -10.53
N SER A 409 -22.96 1.74 -10.78
CA SER A 409 -24.28 2.23 -10.42
C SER A 409 -25.05 1.13 -9.73
N ASP A 410 -25.35 1.33 -8.47
CA ASP A 410 -26.08 0.36 -7.66
C ASP A 410 -27.17 1.06 -6.84
N THR A 411 -28.25 0.34 -6.62
CA THR A 411 -29.34 0.81 -5.77
C THR A 411 -29.72 -0.28 -4.80
N TYR A 412 -29.49 -0.03 -3.51
CA TYR A 412 -29.98 -0.92 -2.45
C TYR A 412 -31.44 -0.56 -2.15
N ARG A 413 -32.32 -1.55 -2.13
CA ARG A 413 -33.72 -1.43 -1.77
C ARG A 413 -33.98 -2.30 -0.56
N LEU A 414 -34.45 -1.69 0.54
CA LEU A 414 -34.70 -2.36 1.78
C LEU A 414 -36.13 -2.04 2.24
N THR A 415 -36.86 -3.07 2.60
CA THR A 415 -38.20 -2.93 3.20
C THR A 415 -38.12 -3.25 4.69
N PHE A 416 -38.71 -2.42 5.50
CA PHE A 416 -38.82 -2.59 6.97
C PHE A 416 -40.24 -2.41 7.44
N LYS A 417 -40.53 -2.94 8.65
CA LYS A 417 -41.74 -2.65 9.41
C LYS A 417 -41.41 -1.60 10.47
N ALA A 418 -42.06 -0.45 10.41
CA ALA A 418 -41.92 0.59 11.42
C ALA A 418 -42.37 0.11 12.79
N PRO A 419 -41.76 0.56 13.91
CA PRO A 419 -42.28 0.36 15.26
C PRO A 419 -43.64 1.06 15.43
N PRO A 420 -44.42 0.71 16.48
CA PRO A 420 -45.71 1.31 16.71
C PRO A 420 -45.70 2.82 16.94
N GLU A 421 -44.60 3.34 17.48
CA GLU A 421 -44.41 4.75 17.78
C GLU A 421 -44.09 5.55 16.53
N PRO A 422 -44.53 6.83 16.42
CA PRO A 422 -44.11 7.69 15.31
C PRO A 422 -42.61 7.89 15.24
N ILE A 423 -42.04 7.83 14.04
CA ILE A 423 -40.62 8.01 13.83
C ILE A 423 -40.31 9.49 13.58
N THR A 424 -39.41 10.06 14.38
CA THR A 424 -38.97 11.46 14.32
C THR A 424 -37.59 11.65 13.68
N ALA A 425 -36.79 10.57 13.62
CA ALA A 425 -35.52 10.55 12.91
C ALA A 425 -35.15 9.13 12.45
N VAL A 426 -34.39 9.07 11.35
CA VAL A 426 -33.79 7.84 10.79
C VAL A 426 -32.30 7.99 10.84
N ARG A 427 -31.59 6.95 11.35
CA ARG A 427 -30.14 6.88 11.39
C ARG A 427 -29.65 5.80 10.43
N LEU A 428 -28.68 6.15 9.60
CA LEU A 428 -27.89 5.22 8.79
C LEU A 428 -26.47 5.15 9.37
N GLU A 429 -26.06 3.99 9.79
CA GLU A 429 -24.73 3.71 10.28
C GLU A 429 -23.90 3.02 9.18
N ALA A 430 -22.76 3.55 8.88
CA ALA A 430 -21.73 2.92 8.06
C ALA A 430 -20.74 2.19 8.98
N LEU A 431 -20.67 0.87 8.87
CA LEU A 431 -20.02 -0.02 9.85
C LEU A 431 -18.76 -0.67 9.24
N PRO A 432 -17.66 -0.78 9.97
CA PRO A 432 -16.50 -1.54 9.53
C PRO A 432 -16.79 -3.04 9.54
N ASP A 433 -16.12 -3.78 8.63
CA ASP A 433 -16.15 -5.23 8.61
C ASP A 433 -14.82 -5.78 8.06
N PRO A 434 -14.22 -6.81 8.68
CA PRO A 434 -12.95 -7.39 8.23
C PRO A 434 -12.97 -7.97 6.80
N SER A 435 -14.16 -8.34 6.30
CA SER A 435 -14.32 -8.88 4.94
C SER A 435 -14.31 -7.80 3.85
N LEU A 436 -14.45 -6.53 4.23
CA LEU A 436 -14.49 -5.41 3.30
C LEU A 436 -13.08 -4.87 2.99
N PRO A 437 -12.88 -4.24 1.81
CA PRO A 437 -11.63 -3.58 1.49
C PRO A 437 -11.20 -2.60 2.60
N ARG A 438 -9.97 -2.68 3.06
CA ARG A 438 -9.44 -1.86 4.18
C ARG A 438 -10.35 -1.83 5.42
N HIS A 439 -11.08 -2.93 5.66
CA HIS A 439 -12.09 -3.08 6.73
C HIS A 439 -13.32 -2.18 6.56
N GLY A 440 -13.60 -1.66 5.37
CA GLY A 440 -14.80 -0.88 5.08
C GLY A 440 -14.83 0.54 5.63
N PRO A 441 -16.02 1.15 5.73
CA PRO A 441 -17.39 0.58 5.67
C PRO A 441 -17.94 0.31 4.27
N GLY A 442 -17.22 0.69 3.22
CA GLY A 442 -17.69 0.60 1.85
C GLY A 442 -16.95 -0.41 0.99
N MET A 443 -17.39 -0.53 -0.25
CA MET A 443 -16.85 -1.43 -1.27
C MET A 443 -16.22 -0.64 -2.43
N ALA A 444 -15.86 0.63 -2.24
CA ALA A 444 -15.36 1.46 -3.33
C ALA A 444 -14.13 0.85 -3.99
N TYR A 445 -14.18 0.81 -5.32
CA TYR A 445 -13.11 0.39 -6.18
C TYR A 445 -12.78 1.50 -7.16
N TYR A 446 -11.67 2.17 -6.91
CA TYR A 446 -11.16 3.28 -7.71
C TYR A 446 -9.64 3.23 -7.64
N GLU A 447 -9.00 2.88 -8.77
CA GLU A 447 -7.58 2.59 -8.77
C GLU A 447 -7.18 1.57 -7.68
N GLY A 448 -7.88 0.44 -7.64
CA GLY A 448 -7.79 -0.58 -6.61
C GLY A 448 -8.82 -0.42 -5.48
N PRO A 449 -8.90 -1.38 -4.56
CA PRO A 449 -9.86 -1.37 -3.45
C PRO A 449 -9.56 -0.25 -2.45
N LYS A 450 -10.58 0.56 -2.10
CA LYS A 450 -10.46 1.72 -1.21
C LYS A 450 -11.10 1.52 0.16
N GLY A 451 -12.27 0.88 0.26
CA GLY A 451 -12.97 0.64 1.50
C GLY A 451 -13.92 1.77 1.96
N ASP A 452 -13.94 2.88 1.25
CA ASP A 452 -14.95 3.94 1.42
C ASP A 452 -16.20 3.66 0.58
N PHE A 453 -17.17 4.59 0.63
CA PHE A 453 -18.39 4.57 -0.16
C PHE A 453 -18.75 5.99 -0.60
N PHE A 454 -19.69 6.08 -1.53
CA PHE A 454 -20.32 7.35 -1.88
C PHE A 454 -21.82 7.14 -2.05
N LEU A 455 -22.61 7.61 -1.07
CA LEU A 455 -24.07 7.58 -1.10
C LEU A 455 -24.57 8.84 -1.77
N GLY A 456 -25.00 8.73 -3.05
CA GLY A 456 -25.52 9.84 -3.82
C GLY A 456 -26.89 10.28 -3.34
N GLU A 457 -27.82 9.33 -3.13
CA GLU A 457 -29.17 9.65 -2.70
C GLU A 457 -29.73 8.64 -1.71
N LEU A 458 -30.45 9.14 -0.69
CA LEU A 458 -31.25 8.39 0.25
C LEU A 458 -32.72 8.80 0.12
N ASN A 459 -33.55 7.89 -0.35
CA ASN A 459 -35.00 8.07 -0.46
C ASN A 459 -35.73 7.07 0.43
N LEU A 460 -36.80 7.53 1.09
CA LEU A 460 -37.64 6.71 1.96
C LEU A 460 -39.10 6.92 1.59
N ASN A 461 -39.84 5.84 1.43
CA ASN A 461 -41.30 5.83 1.37
C ASN A 461 -41.86 5.20 2.64
N ALA A 462 -42.96 5.75 3.13
CA ALA A 462 -43.67 5.21 4.28
C ALA A 462 -45.16 5.01 3.91
N GLY A 463 -45.65 3.78 3.99
CA GLY A 463 -46.99 3.44 3.54
C GLY A 463 -47.26 3.83 2.09
N GLY A 464 -46.26 3.73 1.23
CA GLY A 464 -46.31 4.10 -0.20
C GLY A 464 -46.19 5.59 -0.50
N GLN A 465 -46.01 6.45 0.51
CA GLN A 465 -45.86 7.90 0.32
C GLN A 465 -44.40 8.34 0.56
N PRO A 466 -43.83 9.22 -0.29
CA PRO A 466 -42.44 9.69 -0.14
C PRO A 466 -42.32 10.55 1.13
N VAL A 467 -41.27 10.28 1.89
CA VAL A 467 -40.91 11.06 3.08
C VAL A 467 -40.03 12.24 2.61
N ARG A 468 -40.45 13.46 3.00
CA ARG A 468 -39.66 14.66 2.80
C ARG A 468 -38.76 14.91 3.98
N TRP A 469 -37.48 15.23 3.69
CA TRP A 469 -36.48 15.48 4.69
C TRP A 469 -36.38 16.96 5.06
N LYS A 470 -36.35 17.28 6.33
CA LYS A 470 -36.14 18.62 6.88
C LYS A 470 -34.66 18.97 6.94
N SER A 471 -33.83 18.02 7.36
CA SER A 471 -32.39 18.20 7.55
C SER A 471 -31.69 16.87 7.72
N ALA A 472 -30.35 16.88 7.53
CA ALA A 472 -29.50 15.75 7.87
C ALA A 472 -28.24 16.23 8.61
N SER A 473 -27.65 15.35 9.39
CA SER A 473 -26.37 15.54 10.07
C SER A 473 -25.51 14.27 9.96
N HIS A 474 -24.20 14.40 10.12
CA HIS A 474 -23.26 13.28 9.99
C HIS A 474 -22.12 13.41 10.99
N SER A 475 -21.50 12.28 11.38
CA SER A 475 -20.34 12.27 12.28
C SER A 475 -19.04 12.63 11.55
N TYR A 476 -18.95 12.36 10.26
CA TYR A 476 -17.82 12.71 9.38
C TYR A 476 -18.26 12.71 7.92
N GLY A 477 -17.70 13.61 7.09
CA GLY A 477 -18.07 13.73 5.68
C GLY A 477 -16.94 14.28 4.81
N LYS A 478 -16.26 13.39 4.05
CA LYS A 478 -15.31 13.74 3.00
C LYS A 478 -15.34 12.70 1.90
N ASN A 479 -15.13 13.11 0.66
CA ASN A 479 -14.95 12.21 -0.47
C ASN A 479 -13.48 11.82 -0.68
N ALA A 480 -13.22 10.91 -1.60
CA ALA A 480 -11.87 10.40 -1.91
C ALA A 480 -10.89 11.49 -2.42
N PHE A 481 -11.38 12.64 -2.85
CA PHE A 481 -10.59 13.78 -3.34
C PHE A 481 -10.42 14.89 -2.28
N GLY A 482 -10.86 14.64 -1.04
CA GLY A 482 -10.74 15.58 0.07
C GLY A 482 -11.81 16.67 0.12
N ALA A 483 -12.74 16.70 -0.85
CA ALA A 483 -13.86 17.64 -0.82
C ALA A 483 -14.94 17.21 0.18
N GLU A 484 -15.74 18.16 0.64
CA GLU A 484 -16.85 17.93 1.54
C GLU A 484 -17.89 17.00 0.90
N ALA A 485 -18.34 16.00 1.65
CA ALA A 485 -19.36 15.04 1.23
C ALA A 485 -20.27 14.71 2.41
N THR A 486 -21.30 15.52 2.61
CA THR A 486 -22.14 15.56 3.80
C THR A 486 -23.42 14.75 3.63
N ALA A 487 -24.05 14.35 4.74
CA ALA A 487 -25.34 13.67 4.71
C ALA A 487 -26.47 14.54 4.09
N THR A 488 -26.36 15.84 4.17
CA THR A 488 -27.33 16.76 3.55
C THR A 488 -27.31 16.65 2.02
N LEU A 489 -26.13 16.38 1.46
CA LEU A 489 -25.97 16.16 0.02
C LEU A 489 -26.50 14.80 -0.47
N ALA A 490 -26.88 13.90 0.44
CA ALA A 490 -27.51 12.64 0.09
C ALA A 490 -29.05 12.71 0.09
N ILE A 491 -29.64 13.91 0.25
CA ILE A 491 -31.07 14.17 0.23
C ILE A 491 -31.43 15.44 -0.55
N ASP A 492 -30.52 15.92 -1.40
CA ASP A 492 -30.67 17.18 -2.16
C ASP A 492 -31.25 16.97 -3.57
N GLN A 493 -31.50 15.73 -3.97
CA GLN A 493 -31.99 15.28 -5.27
C GLN A 493 -30.97 15.46 -6.42
N ASP A 494 -29.69 15.62 -6.09
CA ASP A 494 -28.58 15.59 -7.06
C ASP A 494 -27.72 14.34 -6.84
N PRO A 495 -27.86 13.29 -7.65
CA PRO A 495 -27.10 12.07 -7.49
C PRO A 495 -25.57 12.24 -7.71
N GLN A 496 -25.13 13.43 -8.13
CA GLN A 496 -23.70 13.74 -8.27
C GLN A 496 -23.07 14.25 -6.97
N THR A 497 -23.86 14.69 -6.03
CA THR A 497 -23.46 15.03 -4.65
C THR A 497 -23.79 13.88 -3.72
N GLY A 498 -23.34 13.90 -2.46
CA GLY A 498 -23.67 12.83 -1.53
C GLY A 498 -22.79 12.77 -0.28
N TRP A 499 -22.95 11.69 0.47
CA TRP A 499 -22.22 11.41 1.70
C TRP A 499 -21.14 10.34 1.49
N SER A 500 -19.95 10.59 2.04
CA SER A 500 -18.81 9.65 2.02
C SER A 500 -17.95 9.82 3.28
N THR A 501 -17.20 8.77 3.65
CA THR A 501 -16.31 8.78 4.81
C THR A 501 -14.86 8.45 4.43
N ALA A 502 -14.46 8.82 3.22
CA ALA A 502 -13.12 8.55 2.70
C ALA A 502 -12.00 9.12 3.60
N GLY A 503 -10.95 8.34 3.79
CA GLY A 503 -9.84 8.65 4.68
C GLY A 503 -10.05 8.22 6.14
N ARG A 504 -11.20 7.59 6.45
CA ARG A 504 -11.48 6.97 7.75
C ARG A 504 -11.99 5.53 7.62
N GLU A 505 -11.37 4.78 6.71
CA GLU A 505 -11.68 3.37 6.53
C GLU A 505 -11.41 2.57 7.80
N GLY A 506 -12.20 1.53 8.02
CA GLY A 506 -12.15 0.70 9.24
C GLY A 506 -12.79 1.35 10.47
N GLN A 507 -13.40 2.53 10.35
CA GLN A 507 -14.09 3.24 11.42
C GLN A 507 -15.59 3.28 11.19
N ARG A 508 -16.35 3.31 12.30
CA ARG A 508 -17.81 3.51 12.29
C ARG A 508 -18.12 4.98 12.10
N HIS A 509 -19.07 5.27 11.21
CA HIS A 509 -19.66 6.59 11.03
C HIS A 509 -21.18 6.51 10.96
N GLU A 510 -21.88 7.63 11.17
CA GLU A 510 -23.32 7.68 11.05
C GLU A 510 -23.80 8.97 10.41
N ALA A 511 -24.97 8.87 9.78
CA ALA A 511 -25.79 9.98 9.32
C ALA A 511 -27.20 9.87 9.94
N VAL A 512 -27.76 11.02 10.32
CA VAL A 512 -29.11 11.12 10.90
C VAL A 512 -29.95 12.05 10.03
N PHE A 513 -31.12 11.57 9.61
CA PHE A 513 -32.06 12.23 8.73
C PHE A 513 -33.33 12.55 9.48
N ILE A 514 -33.75 13.80 9.45
CA ILE A 514 -34.97 14.29 10.14
C ILE A 514 -36.06 14.50 9.09
N PRO A 515 -37.21 13.82 9.18
CA PRO A 515 -38.34 14.07 8.29
C PRO A 515 -39.01 15.42 8.61
N GLU A 516 -39.64 16.04 7.64
CA GLU A 516 -40.44 17.28 7.84
C GLU A 516 -41.60 17.04 8.78
N THR A 517 -42.22 15.90 8.67
CA THR A 517 -43.32 15.45 9.55
C THR A 517 -42.99 14.06 10.11
N PRO A 518 -43.26 13.76 11.38
CA PRO A 518 -43.05 12.43 11.92
C PRO A 518 -43.73 11.34 11.07
N ILE A 519 -43.01 10.25 10.81
CA ILE A 519 -43.53 9.11 10.04
C ILE A 519 -44.45 8.30 10.94
N ALA A 520 -45.63 7.92 10.44
CA ALA A 520 -46.63 7.18 11.21
C ALA A 520 -46.07 5.79 11.64
N GLY A 521 -46.25 5.45 12.91
CA GLY A 521 -45.91 4.15 13.46
C GLY A 521 -46.68 3.00 12.78
N GLY A 522 -46.07 1.84 12.72
CA GLY A 522 -46.63 0.63 12.10
C GLY A 522 -46.64 0.62 10.57
N SER A 523 -46.22 1.69 9.91
CA SER A 523 -46.10 1.78 8.45
C SER A 523 -45.03 0.80 7.89
N GLU A 524 -45.22 0.36 6.64
CA GLU A 524 -44.17 -0.24 5.88
C GLU A 524 -43.23 0.86 5.39
N LEU A 525 -41.92 0.64 5.53
CA LEU A 525 -40.88 1.58 5.13
C LEU A 525 -40.05 1.00 3.97
N ASP A 526 -40.03 1.68 2.84
CA ASP A 526 -39.21 1.30 1.70
C ASP A 526 -38.06 2.31 1.54
N LEU A 527 -36.87 1.90 1.92
CA LEU A 527 -35.63 2.68 1.83
C LEU A 527 -34.89 2.35 0.53
N SER A 528 -34.52 3.38 -0.21
CA SER A 528 -33.66 3.27 -1.38
C SER A 528 -32.37 4.06 -1.16
N LEU A 529 -31.23 3.42 -1.34
CA LEU A 529 -29.90 4.01 -1.27
C LEU A 529 -29.25 3.93 -2.66
N LEU A 530 -28.95 5.06 -3.26
CA LEU A 530 -28.35 5.16 -4.61
C LEU A 530 -26.84 5.39 -4.49
N PHE A 531 -26.07 4.54 -5.15
CA PHE A 531 -24.61 4.64 -5.29
C PHE A 531 -24.27 4.75 -6.78
N GLY A 532 -24.06 5.98 -7.27
CA GLY A 532 -23.80 6.24 -8.68
C GLY A 532 -22.61 7.18 -8.87
N ARG A 533 -21.49 6.62 -9.36
CA ARG A 533 -20.30 7.41 -9.74
C ARG A 533 -19.67 6.79 -10.98
N HIS A 534 -18.60 7.40 -11.48
CA HIS A 534 -17.80 6.80 -12.55
C HIS A 534 -16.99 5.56 -12.07
N TYR A 535 -17.06 5.21 -10.80
CA TYR A 535 -16.45 4.04 -10.17
C TYR A 535 -17.43 3.36 -9.21
N ALA A 536 -17.18 2.10 -8.85
CA ALA A 536 -17.99 1.36 -7.88
C ALA A 536 -17.79 1.96 -6.48
N CYS A 537 -18.89 2.28 -5.77
CA CYS A 537 -18.83 3.05 -4.52
C CYS A 537 -19.92 2.69 -3.49
N SER A 538 -20.43 1.46 -3.52
CA SER A 538 -21.52 1.03 -2.64
C SER A 538 -21.07 0.89 -1.18
N LEU A 539 -22.04 1.02 -0.22
CA LEU A 539 -21.84 0.63 1.18
C LEU A 539 -21.60 -0.87 1.30
N GLY A 540 -20.64 -1.24 2.13
CA GLY A 540 -20.30 -2.64 2.41
C GLY A 540 -21.03 -3.18 3.62
N ARG A 541 -21.01 -2.50 4.77
CA ARG A 541 -21.80 -2.89 5.95
C ARG A 541 -22.48 -1.67 6.53
N PHE A 542 -23.78 -1.80 6.80
CA PHE A 542 -24.57 -0.70 7.32
C PHE A 542 -25.73 -1.18 8.18
N ARG A 543 -26.29 -0.27 8.98
CA ARG A 543 -27.49 -0.52 9.79
C ARG A 543 -28.39 0.70 9.76
N VAL A 544 -29.70 0.44 9.72
CA VAL A 544 -30.73 1.46 9.81
C VAL A 544 -31.39 1.39 11.21
N SER A 545 -31.53 2.54 11.86
CA SER A 545 -32.20 2.65 13.17
C SER A 545 -33.13 3.85 13.15
N VAL A 546 -34.15 3.80 13.97
CA VAL A 546 -35.15 4.88 14.09
C VAL A 546 -35.36 5.29 15.55
N THR A 547 -35.91 6.48 15.75
CA THR A 547 -36.28 6.98 17.08
C THR A 547 -37.61 7.72 17.03
N SER A 548 -38.35 7.67 18.16
CA SER A 548 -39.57 8.43 18.40
C SER A 548 -39.34 9.66 19.29
N ARG A 549 -38.09 9.99 19.63
CA ARG A 549 -37.78 11.15 20.49
C ARG A 549 -38.18 12.45 19.79
N SER A 550 -39.01 13.25 20.47
CA SER A 550 -39.36 14.60 20.05
C SER A 550 -38.17 15.53 20.27
N GLY A 551 -37.72 16.19 19.21
CA GLY A 551 -36.63 17.20 19.20
C GLY A 551 -35.22 16.68 18.90
N GLY A 552 -34.64 17.21 17.84
CA GLY A 552 -33.25 17.38 17.52
C GLY A 552 -32.29 16.20 17.65
N ALA A 553 -32.63 15.01 17.13
CA ALA A 553 -31.62 13.96 16.99
C ALA A 553 -30.53 14.41 16.00
N THR A 554 -29.25 14.24 16.35
CA THR A 554 -28.10 14.57 15.50
C THR A 554 -27.10 13.44 15.50
N ALA A 555 -26.37 13.30 14.41
CA ALA A 555 -25.28 12.34 14.30
C ALA A 555 -24.15 12.65 15.28
N ARG A 556 -23.56 11.61 15.86
CA ARG A 556 -22.50 11.73 16.86
C ARG A 556 -21.42 10.69 16.64
N ASP A 557 -20.23 11.00 17.10
CA ASP A 557 -19.13 10.04 17.18
C ASP A 557 -19.17 9.31 18.55
N LEU A 558 -20.29 8.62 18.81
CA LEU A 558 -20.52 7.87 20.04
C LEU A 558 -20.81 6.40 19.71
N PRO A 559 -20.07 5.43 20.29
CA PRO A 559 -20.36 4.00 20.11
C PRO A 559 -21.77 3.64 20.57
N ASN A 560 -22.46 2.77 19.81
CA ASN A 560 -23.85 2.39 20.07
C ASN A 560 -24.09 1.71 21.41
N ASP A 561 -23.08 1.06 21.96
CA ASP A 561 -23.11 0.40 23.25
C ASP A 561 -22.95 1.38 24.43
N LEU A 562 -22.54 2.60 24.16
CA LEU A 562 -22.40 3.67 25.16
C LEU A 562 -23.61 4.60 25.20
N GLU A 563 -24.26 4.85 24.07
CA GLU A 563 -25.42 5.78 24.06
C GLU A 563 -26.57 5.36 24.99
N PRO A 564 -26.98 4.08 25.10
CA PRO A 564 -27.96 3.65 26.07
C PRO A 564 -27.55 3.89 27.53
N LEU A 565 -26.25 3.89 27.83
CA LEU A 565 -25.74 4.13 29.18
C LEU A 565 -25.96 5.57 29.63
N LEU A 566 -26.00 6.52 28.70
CA LEU A 566 -26.33 7.91 28.99
C LEU A 566 -27.75 8.10 29.53
N MET A 567 -28.67 7.19 29.20
CA MET A 567 -30.07 7.23 29.67
C MET A 567 -30.25 6.63 31.06
N VAL A 568 -29.24 5.94 31.58
CA VAL A 568 -29.28 5.37 32.93
C VAL A 568 -28.96 6.46 33.95
N PRO A 569 -29.81 6.69 34.98
CA PRO A 569 -29.48 7.64 36.06
C PRO A 569 -28.16 7.28 36.75
N ASP A 570 -27.40 8.28 37.21
CA ASP A 570 -26.09 8.06 37.84
C ASP A 570 -26.14 7.07 39.01
N ALA A 571 -27.18 7.13 39.85
CA ALA A 571 -27.34 6.23 40.97
C ALA A 571 -27.55 4.76 40.59
N ALA A 572 -28.02 4.49 39.35
CA ALA A 572 -28.26 3.16 38.82
C ALA A 572 -27.13 2.68 37.87
N LEU A 573 -26.18 3.54 37.54
CA LEU A 573 -25.10 3.21 36.63
C LEU A 573 -23.95 2.49 37.37
N ALA A 574 -23.77 1.19 37.07
CA ALA A 574 -22.69 0.41 37.67
C ALA A 574 -21.33 1.04 37.39
N SER A 575 -20.38 0.96 38.33
CA SER A 575 -19.06 1.60 38.23
C SER A 575 -18.33 1.26 36.96
N GLY A 576 -18.30 0.00 36.57
CA GLY A 576 -17.62 -0.42 35.32
C GLY A 576 -18.23 0.15 34.04
N LEU A 577 -19.56 0.42 34.01
CA LEU A 577 -20.23 1.09 32.88
C LEU A 577 -19.93 2.58 32.87
N ARG A 578 -19.83 3.20 34.06
CA ARG A 578 -19.37 4.59 34.18
C ARG A 578 -17.92 4.74 33.71
N ASP A 579 -17.04 3.79 34.05
CA ASP A 579 -15.66 3.80 33.59
C ASP A 579 -15.55 3.67 32.06
N ARG A 580 -16.45 2.94 31.40
CA ARG A 580 -16.51 2.88 29.93
C ARG A 580 -16.86 4.25 29.33
N LEU A 581 -17.84 4.96 29.87
CA LEU A 581 -18.19 6.33 29.45
C LEU A 581 -17.02 7.29 29.67
N ARG A 582 -16.38 7.21 30.84
CA ARG A 582 -15.20 8.00 31.19
C ARG A 582 -14.02 7.74 30.23
N ARG A 583 -13.74 6.48 29.95
CA ARG A 583 -12.69 6.10 28.98
C ARG A 583 -12.99 6.68 27.59
N HIS A 584 -14.25 6.62 27.15
CA HIS A 584 -14.64 7.22 25.88
C HIS A 584 -14.42 8.74 25.90
N PHE A 585 -14.88 9.43 26.94
CA PHE A 585 -14.65 10.87 27.10
C PHE A 585 -13.14 11.22 26.99
N LEU A 586 -12.28 10.54 27.74
CA LEU A 586 -10.84 10.80 27.71
C LEU A 586 -10.19 10.51 26.35
N LEU A 587 -10.76 9.59 25.59
CA LEU A 587 -10.28 9.25 24.23
C LEU A 587 -10.81 10.20 23.14
N THR A 588 -11.76 11.09 23.47
CA THR A 588 -12.41 11.98 22.48
C THR A 588 -12.35 13.45 22.84
N THR A 589 -11.99 13.78 24.08
CA THR A 589 -11.91 15.19 24.54
C THR A 589 -10.78 15.95 23.86
N PRO A 590 -11.02 17.18 23.37
CA PRO A 590 -10.02 17.97 22.64
C PRO A 590 -8.76 18.25 23.47
N GLU A 591 -8.88 18.34 24.79
CA GLU A 591 -7.80 18.65 25.72
C GLU A 591 -6.65 17.61 25.70
N LEU A 592 -6.90 16.40 25.19
CA LEU A 592 -5.95 15.29 25.11
C LEU A 592 -5.60 14.90 23.67
N ALA A 593 -5.87 15.75 22.68
CA ALA A 593 -5.76 15.45 21.25
C ALA A 593 -4.39 14.87 20.84
N GLU A 594 -3.29 15.38 21.37
CA GLU A 594 -1.95 14.90 21.01
C GLU A 594 -1.70 13.47 21.51
N THR A 595 -2.10 13.16 22.75
CA THR A 595 -1.97 11.80 23.29
C THR A 595 -2.92 10.83 22.57
N GLN A 596 -4.13 11.27 22.24
CA GLN A 596 -5.10 10.49 21.45
C GLN A 596 -4.54 10.15 20.07
N LYS A 597 -3.91 11.09 19.39
CA LYS A 597 -3.23 10.88 18.11
C LYS A 597 -2.12 9.82 18.24
N ARG A 598 -1.32 9.90 19.31
CA ARG A 598 -0.28 8.89 19.58
C ARG A 598 -0.89 7.50 19.79
N ILE A 599 -1.97 7.40 20.57
CA ILE A 599 -2.71 6.14 20.81
C ILE A 599 -3.24 5.59 19.47
N ALA A 600 -3.85 6.43 18.64
CA ALA A 600 -4.36 6.02 17.33
C ALA A 600 -3.23 5.47 16.44
N GLN A 601 -2.07 6.14 16.39
CA GLN A 601 -0.89 5.67 15.66
C GLN A 601 -0.37 4.33 16.17
N LEU A 602 -0.35 4.11 17.47
CA LEU A 602 0.09 2.85 18.07
C LEU A 602 -0.88 1.69 17.78
N ARG A 603 -2.18 1.96 17.77
CA ARG A 603 -3.23 0.98 17.46
C ARG A 603 -3.32 0.66 15.98
N GLN A 604 -2.79 1.51 15.12
CA GLN A 604 -2.78 1.25 13.69
C GLN A 604 -1.96 0.00 13.39
N ARG A 605 -2.62 -1.01 12.84
CA ARG A 605 -1.93 -2.25 12.41
C ARG A 605 -0.99 -1.90 11.24
N PRO A 606 0.28 -2.28 11.27
CA PRO A 606 1.14 -2.17 10.10
C PRO A 606 0.49 -2.90 8.94
N ALA A 607 0.64 -2.38 7.73
CA ALA A 607 0.18 -3.08 6.54
C ALA A 607 0.86 -4.45 6.49
N ALA A 608 0.07 -5.52 6.57
CA ALA A 608 0.60 -6.87 6.43
C ALA A 608 1.14 -7.06 5.00
N LYS A 609 2.20 -7.85 4.84
CA LYS A 609 2.55 -8.37 3.53
C LYS A 609 1.38 -9.21 3.05
N THR A 610 0.92 -8.98 1.85
CA THR A 610 -0.20 -9.73 1.26
C THR A 610 0.24 -10.50 0.03
N THR A 611 -0.56 -11.46 -0.37
CA THR A 611 -0.46 -12.11 -1.68
C THR A 611 -1.83 -12.37 -2.27
N LEU A 612 -1.88 -12.42 -3.58
CA LEU A 612 -3.11 -12.62 -4.34
C LEU A 612 -3.50 -14.09 -4.37
N VAL A 613 -4.72 -14.42 -3.91
CA VAL A 613 -5.24 -15.79 -3.88
C VAL A 613 -6.64 -15.88 -4.50
N LEU A 614 -7.14 -17.09 -4.69
CA LEU A 614 -8.54 -17.35 -5.01
C LEU A 614 -9.27 -17.90 -3.78
N ARG A 615 -10.55 -17.59 -3.69
CA ARG A 615 -11.48 -18.18 -2.74
C ARG A 615 -12.78 -18.54 -3.45
N GLU A 616 -13.17 -19.81 -3.38
CA GLU A 616 -14.45 -20.26 -3.95
C GLU A 616 -15.61 -19.55 -3.24
N ARG A 617 -16.62 -19.13 -4.01
CA ARG A 617 -17.88 -18.62 -3.44
C ARG A 617 -18.67 -19.72 -2.75
N PRO A 618 -19.39 -19.38 -1.69
CA PRO A 618 -20.29 -20.34 -1.03
C PRO A 618 -21.40 -20.81 -1.99
N THR A 619 -21.89 -22.01 -1.74
CA THR A 619 -22.86 -22.67 -2.64
C THR A 619 -24.23 -21.99 -2.67
N ASP A 620 -24.55 -21.19 -1.67
CA ASP A 620 -25.78 -20.40 -1.59
C ASP A 620 -25.69 -19.05 -2.32
N ASN A 621 -24.47 -18.66 -2.75
CA ASN A 621 -24.24 -17.46 -3.54
C ASN A 621 -23.26 -17.71 -4.71
N PRO A 622 -23.53 -18.64 -5.62
CA PRO A 622 -22.67 -18.89 -6.76
C PRO A 622 -22.74 -17.76 -7.77
N ARG A 623 -21.59 -17.41 -8.36
CA ARG A 623 -21.58 -16.42 -9.43
C ARG A 623 -22.15 -17.05 -10.72
N PRO A 624 -23.20 -16.47 -11.33
CA PRO A 624 -23.75 -16.98 -12.57
C PRO A 624 -22.75 -16.78 -13.71
N THR A 625 -22.69 -17.75 -14.62
CA THR A 625 -21.92 -17.68 -15.86
C THR A 625 -22.88 -17.80 -17.03
N PHE A 626 -22.69 -16.96 -18.04
CA PHE A 626 -23.53 -16.93 -19.22
C PHE A 626 -22.70 -17.26 -20.47
N LEU A 627 -23.35 -17.85 -21.45
CA LEU A 627 -22.83 -17.90 -22.79
C LEU A 627 -22.92 -16.49 -23.39
N HIS A 628 -21.87 -16.01 -24.04
CA HIS A 628 -21.86 -14.69 -24.68
C HIS A 628 -21.89 -14.83 -26.20
N ARG A 629 -22.85 -14.19 -26.85
CA ARG A 629 -22.97 -14.20 -28.31
C ARG A 629 -21.74 -13.58 -28.95
N ARG A 630 -21.06 -14.29 -29.84
CA ARG A 630 -19.82 -13.85 -30.50
C ARG A 630 -18.69 -13.45 -29.52
N GLY A 631 -18.73 -13.99 -28.31
CA GLY A 631 -17.73 -13.63 -27.29
C GLY A 631 -17.84 -12.21 -26.73
N GLU A 632 -18.94 -11.51 -27.02
CA GLU A 632 -19.14 -10.10 -26.65
C GLU A 632 -19.69 -9.99 -25.23
N PHE A 633 -18.98 -9.27 -24.37
CA PHE A 633 -19.33 -9.11 -22.96
C PHE A 633 -20.76 -8.58 -22.75
N LEU A 634 -21.17 -7.59 -23.56
CA LEU A 634 -22.49 -6.95 -23.46
C LEU A 634 -23.64 -7.78 -24.04
N GLN A 635 -23.37 -8.99 -24.55
CA GLN A 635 -24.38 -9.85 -25.16
C GLN A 635 -24.50 -11.21 -24.44
N PRO A 636 -24.82 -11.23 -23.13
CA PRO A 636 -25.08 -12.50 -22.42
C PRO A 636 -26.33 -13.17 -22.99
N ALA A 637 -26.27 -14.47 -23.13
CA ALA A 637 -27.38 -15.34 -23.56
C ALA A 637 -27.83 -16.26 -22.41
N GLU A 638 -27.95 -17.56 -22.66
CA GLU A 638 -28.35 -18.49 -21.61
C GLU A 638 -27.29 -18.69 -20.52
N ARG A 639 -27.74 -18.89 -19.29
CA ARG A 639 -26.88 -19.33 -18.18
C ARG A 639 -26.34 -20.75 -18.44
N VAL A 640 -25.08 -20.95 -18.08
CA VAL A 640 -24.41 -22.25 -18.19
C VAL A 640 -23.92 -22.71 -16.82
N GLU A 641 -23.96 -24.02 -16.62
CA GLU A 641 -23.42 -24.67 -15.43
C GLU A 641 -22.01 -25.21 -15.73
N PRO A 642 -21.14 -25.38 -14.69
CA PRO A 642 -19.82 -25.94 -14.88
C PRO A 642 -19.82 -27.27 -15.62
N GLY A 643 -18.96 -27.39 -16.64
CA GLY A 643 -18.82 -28.58 -17.48
C GLY A 643 -17.48 -28.59 -18.23
N VAL A 644 -17.09 -29.73 -18.79
CA VAL A 644 -15.84 -29.92 -19.49
C VAL A 644 -16.07 -30.17 -20.97
N ILE A 645 -15.00 -30.19 -21.75
CA ILE A 645 -15.03 -30.57 -23.18
C ILE A 645 -15.29 -32.08 -23.30
N ALA A 646 -16.50 -32.44 -23.67
CA ALA A 646 -16.97 -33.83 -23.65
C ALA A 646 -16.17 -34.76 -24.59
N ALA A 647 -15.66 -34.22 -25.69
CA ALA A 647 -14.83 -34.96 -26.64
C ALA A 647 -13.48 -35.44 -26.07
N ILE A 648 -12.98 -34.80 -24.99
CA ILE A 648 -11.73 -35.20 -24.32
C ILE A 648 -11.99 -36.37 -23.39
N ALA A 649 -12.85 -36.17 -22.41
CA ALA A 649 -13.27 -37.22 -21.46
C ALA A 649 -14.55 -36.75 -20.72
N PRO A 650 -15.46 -37.66 -20.36
CA PRO A 650 -16.63 -37.30 -19.58
C PRO A 650 -16.25 -36.80 -18.19
N PHE A 651 -17.03 -35.84 -17.66
CA PHE A 651 -16.85 -35.38 -16.28
C PHE A 651 -17.41 -36.44 -15.32
N PRO A 652 -16.62 -36.96 -14.38
CA PRO A 652 -17.08 -37.99 -13.44
C PRO A 652 -18.24 -37.47 -12.55
N ALA A 653 -19.28 -38.29 -12.40
CA ALA A 653 -20.48 -37.88 -11.66
C ALA A 653 -20.27 -37.68 -10.15
N ASP A 654 -19.24 -38.30 -9.59
CA ASP A 654 -18.85 -38.23 -8.20
C ASP A 654 -18.00 -36.99 -7.85
N LEU A 655 -17.53 -36.26 -8.86
CA LEU A 655 -16.74 -35.05 -8.64
C LEU A 655 -17.64 -33.81 -8.44
N PRO A 656 -17.26 -32.91 -7.53
CA PRO A 656 -17.98 -31.66 -7.32
C PRO A 656 -17.86 -30.74 -8.55
N LYS A 657 -18.95 -30.07 -8.92
CA LYS A 657 -18.98 -29.10 -10.02
C LYS A 657 -18.36 -27.75 -9.64
N ASN A 658 -17.09 -27.76 -9.21
CA ASN A 658 -16.28 -26.61 -8.85
C ASN A 658 -14.83 -26.80 -9.32
N ARG A 659 -13.94 -25.87 -8.99
CA ARG A 659 -12.52 -25.91 -9.36
C ARG A 659 -11.81 -27.19 -8.90
N LEU A 660 -12.18 -27.76 -7.76
CA LEU A 660 -11.59 -29.01 -7.27
C LEU A 660 -11.96 -30.20 -8.18
N GLY A 661 -13.22 -30.25 -8.61
CA GLY A 661 -13.64 -31.27 -9.57
C GLY A 661 -12.94 -31.13 -10.92
N LEU A 662 -12.81 -29.88 -11.43
CA LEU A 662 -12.04 -29.62 -12.65
C LEU A 662 -10.58 -30.08 -12.50
N ALA A 663 -9.92 -29.72 -11.40
CA ALA A 663 -8.54 -30.10 -11.16
C ALA A 663 -8.34 -31.63 -11.13
N ARG A 664 -9.23 -32.35 -10.43
CA ARG A 664 -9.21 -33.82 -10.36
C ARG A 664 -9.51 -34.49 -11.71
N TRP A 665 -10.41 -33.90 -12.51
CA TRP A 665 -10.67 -34.38 -13.88
C TRP A 665 -9.41 -34.25 -14.75
N LEU A 666 -8.72 -33.11 -14.71
CA LEU A 666 -7.49 -32.89 -15.48
C LEU A 666 -6.38 -33.89 -15.15
N VAL A 667 -6.24 -34.31 -13.90
CA VAL A 667 -5.17 -35.22 -13.48
C VAL A 667 -5.64 -36.67 -13.30
N SER A 668 -6.83 -36.98 -13.78
CA SER A 668 -7.31 -38.36 -13.72
C SER A 668 -6.47 -39.29 -14.63
N SER A 669 -6.29 -40.52 -14.21
CA SER A 669 -5.50 -41.53 -15.00
C SER A 669 -6.08 -41.80 -16.39
N ASN A 670 -7.36 -41.52 -16.59
CA ASN A 670 -8.05 -41.70 -17.86
C ASN A 670 -8.04 -40.44 -18.74
N HIS A 671 -7.48 -39.31 -18.22
CA HIS A 671 -7.43 -38.08 -19.01
C HIS A 671 -6.34 -38.21 -20.10
N PRO A 672 -6.69 -38.07 -21.40
CA PRO A 672 -5.75 -38.40 -22.46
C PRO A 672 -4.65 -37.39 -22.71
N LEU A 673 -4.81 -36.14 -22.26
CA LEU A 673 -3.93 -35.02 -22.64
C LEU A 673 -2.94 -34.62 -21.57
N THR A 674 -3.34 -34.39 -20.32
CA THR A 674 -2.50 -33.72 -19.29
C THR A 674 -1.12 -34.35 -19.14
N ALA A 675 -1.02 -35.68 -19.01
CA ALA A 675 0.27 -36.34 -18.88
C ALA A 675 1.13 -36.19 -20.14
N ARG A 676 0.53 -36.38 -21.35
CA ARG A 676 1.22 -36.20 -22.63
C ARG A 676 1.74 -34.79 -22.83
N VAL A 677 0.91 -33.81 -22.56
CA VAL A 677 1.26 -32.38 -22.67
C VAL A 677 2.41 -32.02 -21.70
N THR A 678 2.34 -32.50 -20.45
CA THR A 678 3.38 -32.29 -19.47
C THR A 678 4.70 -32.92 -19.91
N VAL A 679 4.70 -34.20 -20.29
CA VAL A 679 5.89 -34.92 -20.77
C VAL A 679 6.48 -34.23 -22.01
N ASN A 680 5.64 -33.86 -22.97
CA ASN A 680 6.09 -33.16 -24.17
C ASN A 680 6.80 -31.85 -23.89
N ARG A 681 6.33 -31.06 -22.92
CA ARG A 681 7.00 -29.82 -22.51
C ARG A 681 8.32 -30.07 -21.81
N GLN A 682 8.39 -31.07 -20.93
CA GLN A 682 9.65 -31.44 -20.31
C GLN A 682 10.63 -31.94 -21.39
N TRP A 683 10.18 -32.75 -22.34
CA TRP A 683 10.99 -33.18 -23.48
C TRP A 683 11.51 -31.98 -24.30
N GLN A 684 10.66 -31.03 -24.61
CA GLN A 684 11.05 -29.83 -25.34
C GLN A 684 12.14 -29.01 -24.61
N ALA A 685 12.06 -28.90 -23.28
CA ALA A 685 13.07 -28.19 -22.51
C ALA A 685 14.46 -28.85 -22.62
N PHE A 686 14.53 -30.17 -22.81
CA PHE A 686 15.80 -30.88 -22.96
C PHE A 686 16.29 -30.96 -24.42
N PHE A 687 15.38 -31.10 -25.38
CA PHE A 687 15.72 -31.34 -26.80
C PHE A 687 15.45 -30.13 -27.72
N GLY A 688 14.91 -29.02 -27.18
CA GLY A 688 14.56 -27.83 -27.97
C GLY A 688 13.25 -27.95 -28.75
N LYS A 689 12.84 -29.17 -29.08
CA LYS A 689 11.56 -29.49 -29.76
C LYS A 689 10.83 -30.57 -29.00
N GLY A 690 9.51 -30.45 -28.90
CA GLY A 690 8.65 -31.48 -28.35
C GLY A 690 8.55 -32.73 -29.28
N LEU A 691 8.13 -33.88 -28.74
CA LEU A 691 7.72 -35.02 -29.54
C LEU A 691 6.51 -34.64 -30.42
N VAL A 692 5.61 -33.81 -29.88
CA VAL A 692 4.65 -33.01 -30.65
C VAL A 692 5.28 -31.60 -30.77
N LYS A 693 5.61 -31.21 -32.02
CA LYS A 693 6.32 -29.95 -32.28
C LYS A 693 5.45 -28.72 -31.97
N THR A 694 4.15 -28.79 -32.24
CA THR A 694 3.14 -27.79 -31.89
C THR A 694 2.73 -27.97 -30.43
N THR A 695 3.60 -27.58 -29.49
CA THR A 695 3.42 -27.81 -28.04
C THR A 695 2.18 -27.07 -27.47
N GLU A 696 1.73 -26.03 -28.15
CA GLU A 696 0.51 -25.27 -27.89
C GLU A 696 -0.77 -25.94 -28.43
N ASP A 697 -0.65 -26.88 -29.39
CA ASP A 697 -1.80 -27.44 -30.08
C ASP A 697 -1.59 -28.94 -30.33
N PHE A 698 -2.29 -29.75 -29.54
CA PHE A 698 -2.43 -31.20 -29.68
C PHE A 698 -3.73 -31.59 -30.41
N GLY A 699 -4.46 -30.57 -30.93
CA GLY A 699 -5.69 -30.72 -31.66
C GLY A 699 -5.46 -31.04 -33.15
N TYR A 700 -6.50 -30.83 -33.91
CA TYR A 700 -6.54 -31.20 -35.34
C TYR A 700 -5.56 -30.41 -36.21
N GLN A 701 -5.20 -29.19 -35.80
CA GLN A 701 -4.24 -28.37 -36.51
C GLN A 701 -2.79 -28.59 -36.06
N GLY A 702 -2.61 -29.34 -34.98
CA GLY A 702 -1.31 -29.69 -34.45
C GLY A 702 -0.58 -30.73 -35.31
N GLU A 703 0.75 -30.76 -35.18
CA GLU A 703 1.56 -31.81 -35.80
C GLU A 703 1.40 -33.15 -35.05
N SER A 704 1.36 -34.25 -35.78
CA SER A 704 1.43 -35.57 -35.17
C SER A 704 2.76 -35.76 -34.43
N PRO A 705 2.76 -36.53 -33.33
CA PRO A 705 3.99 -36.80 -32.60
C PRO A 705 5.01 -37.54 -33.49
N SER A 706 6.28 -37.12 -33.38
CA SER A 706 7.37 -37.80 -34.12
C SER A 706 7.59 -39.28 -33.68
N HIS A 707 7.31 -39.54 -32.40
CA HIS A 707 7.45 -40.87 -31.77
C HIS A 707 6.23 -41.10 -30.86
N PRO A 708 5.08 -41.53 -31.42
CA PRO A 708 3.82 -41.65 -30.65
C PRO A 708 3.91 -42.66 -29.50
N GLU A 709 4.51 -43.84 -29.76
CA GLU A 709 4.66 -44.88 -28.73
C GLU A 709 5.56 -44.39 -27.57
N LEU A 710 6.59 -43.63 -27.87
CA LEU A 710 7.46 -43.06 -26.84
C LEU A 710 6.71 -42.03 -25.99
N LEU A 711 5.92 -41.15 -26.61
CA LEU A 711 5.11 -40.15 -25.90
C LEU A 711 4.10 -40.86 -24.98
N ASP A 712 3.43 -41.87 -25.45
CA ASP A 712 2.45 -42.65 -24.69
C ASP A 712 3.11 -43.40 -23.54
N TRP A 713 4.24 -44.05 -23.80
CA TRP A 713 4.98 -44.74 -22.77
C TRP A 713 5.46 -43.81 -21.68
N LEU A 714 6.07 -42.67 -22.03
CA LEU A 714 6.52 -41.70 -21.07
C LEU A 714 5.38 -41.13 -20.25
N ALA A 715 4.24 -40.83 -20.85
CA ALA A 715 3.05 -40.33 -20.17
C ALA A 715 2.50 -41.32 -19.14
N VAL A 716 2.40 -42.59 -19.53
CA VAL A 716 1.96 -43.66 -18.64
C VAL A 716 2.96 -43.95 -17.53
N ASP A 717 4.26 -43.99 -17.86
CA ASP A 717 5.33 -44.17 -16.85
C ASP A 717 5.34 -43.03 -15.86
N PHE A 718 5.16 -41.77 -16.32
CA PHE A 718 5.09 -40.56 -15.46
C PHE A 718 3.93 -40.67 -14.47
N MET A 719 2.72 -41.05 -14.92
CA MET A 719 1.56 -41.23 -14.03
C MET A 719 1.79 -42.36 -13.03
N ARG A 720 2.22 -43.56 -13.54
CA ARG A 720 2.43 -44.76 -12.69
C ARG A 720 3.49 -44.60 -11.62
N ASN A 721 4.46 -43.74 -11.85
CA ASN A 721 5.54 -43.43 -10.91
C ASN A 721 5.29 -42.17 -10.10
N GLY A 722 4.01 -41.85 -9.81
CA GLY A 722 3.61 -40.79 -8.87
C GLY A 722 3.83 -39.41 -9.42
N TRP A 723 3.76 -39.19 -10.71
CA TRP A 723 3.85 -37.86 -11.33
C TRP A 723 5.14 -37.09 -10.96
N SER A 724 6.27 -37.79 -10.73
CA SER A 724 7.54 -37.20 -10.34
C SER A 724 8.25 -36.58 -11.55
N LEU A 725 8.38 -35.25 -11.55
CA LEU A 725 9.15 -34.53 -12.57
C LEU A 725 10.64 -34.84 -12.49
N LYS A 726 11.21 -34.96 -11.28
CA LYS A 726 12.64 -35.26 -11.14
C LYS A 726 12.99 -36.66 -11.66
N ARG A 727 12.10 -37.63 -11.46
CA ARG A 727 12.25 -38.95 -12.03
C ARG A 727 12.20 -38.92 -13.57
N LEU A 728 11.23 -38.21 -14.14
CA LEU A 728 11.15 -38.01 -15.59
C LEU A 728 12.41 -37.35 -16.15
N HIS A 729 12.90 -36.29 -15.52
CA HIS A 729 14.13 -35.61 -15.93
C HIS A 729 15.34 -36.56 -15.84
N ARG A 730 15.49 -37.30 -14.76
CA ARG A 730 16.54 -38.29 -14.62
C ARG A 730 16.54 -39.32 -15.71
N GLN A 731 15.36 -39.81 -16.07
CA GLN A 731 15.17 -40.78 -17.13
C GLN A 731 15.60 -40.22 -18.49
N ILE A 732 15.19 -39.01 -18.81
CA ILE A 732 15.58 -38.31 -20.04
C ILE A 732 17.09 -38.14 -20.12
N VAL A 733 17.72 -37.54 -19.10
CA VAL A 733 19.16 -37.19 -19.14
C VAL A 733 20.08 -38.40 -19.09
N LEU A 734 19.63 -39.54 -18.60
CA LEU A 734 20.38 -40.79 -18.59
C LEU A 734 20.19 -41.60 -19.88
N SER A 735 19.26 -41.24 -20.75
CA SER A 735 19.01 -41.93 -21.99
C SER A 735 20.20 -41.81 -22.96
N ALA A 736 20.41 -42.84 -23.76
CA ALA A 736 21.41 -42.83 -24.83
C ALA A 736 21.11 -41.69 -25.83
N THR A 737 19.85 -41.40 -26.09
CA THR A 737 19.40 -40.33 -26.98
C THR A 737 19.87 -38.95 -26.52
N TYR A 738 19.75 -38.63 -25.22
CA TYR A 738 20.17 -37.33 -24.68
C TYR A 738 21.70 -37.21 -24.63
N ARG A 739 22.39 -38.31 -24.39
CA ARG A 739 23.85 -38.35 -24.25
C ARG A 739 24.62 -38.42 -25.56
N GLN A 740 23.94 -38.36 -26.72
CA GLN A 740 24.58 -38.28 -28.04
C GLN A 740 25.34 -36.97 -28.20
N SER A 741 26.38 -36.99 -29.06
CA SER A 741 27.04 -35.77 -29.52
C SER A 741 26.11 -34.91 -30.33
N SER A 742 26.15 -33.61 -30.13
CA SER A 742 25.46 -32.57 -30.92
C SER A 742 26.12 -32.31 -32.28
N ARG A 743 27.29 -32.93 -32.55
CA ARG A 743 28.05 -32.72 -33.80
C ARG A 743 27.21 -33.03 -35.02
N ILE A 744 27.04 -32.04 -35.89
CA ILE A 744 26.34 -32.15 -37.14
C ILE A 744 27.24 -32.91 -38.14
N ARG A 745 26.69 -33.98 -38.73
CA ARG A 745 27.30 -34.69 -39.87
C ARG A 745 26.55 -34.32 -41.14
N PRO A 746 27.21 -34.19 -42.32
CA PRO A 746 26.52 -33.81 -43.54
C PRO A 746 25.33 -34.74 -43.88
N GLU A 747 25.48 -36.04 -43.69
CA GLU A 747 24.48 -37.04 -44.01
C GLU A 747 23.23 -36.89 -43.09
N HIS A 748 23.42 -36.46 -41.86
CA HIS A 748 22.33 -36.21 -40.91
C HIS A 748 21.62 -34.88 -41.24
N LEU A 749 22.38 -33.87 -41.70
CA LEU A 749 21.77 -32.61 -42.10
C LEU A 749 20.89 -32.79 -43.36
N GLU A 750 21.32 -33.57 -44.31
CA GLU A 750 20.59 -33.86 -45.55
C GLU A 750 19.30 -34.61 -45.27
N ARG A 751 19.32 -35.64 -44.40
CA ARG A 751 18.18 -36.53 -44.13
C ARG A 751 17.26 -36.07 -43.03
N ASP A 752 17.80 -35.39 -42.02
CA ASP A 752 17.10 -34.93 -40.81
C ASP A 752 17.64 -33.56 -40.34
N SER A 753 17.42 -32.55 -41.17
CA SER A 753 17.92 -31.18 -40.89
C SER A 753 17.43 -30.66 -39.54
N GLU A 754 16.18 -30.94 -39.17
CA GLU A 754 15.54 -30.51 -37.95
C GLU A 754 15.83 -31.38 -36.73
N ASN A 755 16.62 -32.48 -36.90
CA ASN A 755 16.82 -33.49 -35.83
C ASN A 755 15.53 -34.09 -35.29
N ARG A 756 14.54 -34.30 -36.15
CA ARG A 756 13.23 -34.90 -35.80
C ARG A 756 13.34 -36.34 -35.33
N TRP A 757 14.29 -37.08 -35.93
CA TRP A 757 14.52 -38.49 -35.61
C TRP A 757 15.54 -38.70 -34.50
N LEU A 758 16.02 -37.59 -33.85
CA LEU A 758 16.94 -37.64 -32.73
C LEU A 758 18.26 -38.36 -33.08
N SER A 759 18.76 -38.12 -34.27
CA SER A 759 20.01 -38.75 -34.78
C SER A 759 21.27 -38.15 -34.17
N ARG A 760 21.16 -37.05 -33.48
CA ARG A 760 22.22 -36.34 -32.77
C ARG A 760 21.70 -35.68 -31.50
N GLY A 761 22.59 -35.27 -30.60
CA GLY A 761 22.22 -34.46 -29.46
C GLY A 761 21.63 -33.11 -29.86
N PRO A 762 20.84 -32.46 -29.01
CA PRO A 762 20.26 -31.16 -29.32
C PRO A 762 21.32 -30.06 -29.32
N SER A 763 21.15 -29.06 -30.20
CA SER A 763 21.81 -27.75 -30.09
C SER A 763 20.71 -26.72 -29.93
N VAL A 764 20.68 -26.06 -28.79
CA VAL A 764 19.57 -25.20 -28.36
C VAL A 764 20.10 -23.89 -27.79
N ARG A 765 19.55 -22.76 -28.26
CA ARG A 765 19.81 -21.47 -27.66
C ARG A 765 19.23 -21.48 -26.22
N LEU A 766 20.04 -21.06 -25.26
CA LEU A 766 19.62 -20.91 -23.86
C LEU A 766 18.61 -19.77 -23.71
N GLU A 767 17.70 -19.91 -22.75
CA GLU A 767 16.76 -18.86 -22.38
C GLU A 767 17.46 -17.68 -21.71
N ALA A 768 16.88 -16.47 -21.83
CA ALA A 768 17.43 -15.21 -21.34
C ALA A 768 17.93 -15.28 -19.87
N GLU A 769 17.11 -15.88 -19.00
CA GLU A 769 17.43 -16.04 -17.59
C GLU A 769 18.66 -16.95 -17.38
N ILE A 770 18.77 -18.01 -18.17
CA ILE A 770 19.89 -18.94 -18.09
C ILE A 770 21.17 -18.28 -18.60
N ILE A 771 21.10 -17.50 -19.69
CA ILE A 771 22.24 -16.75 -20.23
C ILE A 771 22.82 -15.83 -19.15
N ARG A 772 21.98 -15.07 -18.46
CA ARG A 772 22.42 -14.19 -17.38
C ARG A 772 22.99 -14.97 -16.18
N ASP A 773 22.33 -16.04 -15.76
CA ASP A 773 22.79 -16.86 -14.64
C ASP A 773 24.12 -17.56 -14.95
N SER A 774 24.35 -18.02 -16.20
CA SER A 774 25.60 -18.61 -16.65
C SER A 774 26.75 -17.62 -16.59
N ALA A 775 26.52 -16.37 -17.03
CA ALA A 775 27.52 -15.30 -16.96
C ALA A 775 27.86 -14.94 -15.50
N LEU A 776 26.87 -14.84 -14.63
CA LEU A 776 27.08 -14.64 -13.19
C LEU A 776 27.86 -15.78 -12.55
N ARG A 777 27.56 -17.02 -12.93
CA ARG A 777 28.29 -18.20 -12.42
C ARG A 777 29.72 -18.22 -12.87
N ALA A 778 29.98 -17.98 -14.16
CA ALA A 778 31.32 -17.95 -14.73
C ALA A 778 32.21 -16.89 -14.06
N SER A 779 31.62 -15.73 -13.69
CA SER A 779 32.34 -14.63 -13.05
C SER A 779 32.48 -14.77 -11.53
N GLY A 780 31.77 -15.70 -10.90
CA GLY A 780 31.73 -15.87 -9.45
C GLY A 780 30.83 -14.87 -8.71
N LEU A 781 30.00 -14.10 -9.43
CA LEU A 781 29.09 -13.11 -8.84
C LEU A 781 27.73 -13.70 -8.42
N LEU A 782 27.36 -14.89 -8.90
CA LEU A 782 26.04 -15.45 -8.68
C LEU A 782 25.73 -15.56 -7.18
N SER A 783 24.66 -14.92 -6.74
CA SER A 783 24.11 -15.09 -5.39
C SER A 783 23.19 -16.29 -5.33
N ASP A 784 23.45 -17.20 -4.39
CA ASP A 784 22.66 -18.42 -4.15
C ASP A 784 21.41 -18.17 -3.29
N THR A 785 21.13 -16.91 -2.93
CA THR A 785 19.96 -16.55 -2.12
C THR A 785 18.67 -16.93 -2.83
N MET A 786 17.85 -17.75 -2.20
CA MET A 786 16.56 -18.22 -2.71
C MET A 786 15.39 -17.57 -1.96
N GLY A 787 14.26 -17.38 -2.68
CA GLY A 787 13.02 -16.84 -2.12
C GLY A 787 13.00 -15.32 -1.97
N GLY A 788 11.82 -14.76 -1.63
CA GLY A 788 11.64 -13.34 -1.41
C GLY A 788 11.22 -12.54 -2.67
N PRO A 789 11.00 -11.23 -2.53
CA PRO A 789 10.50 -10.36 -3.59
C PRO A 789 11.46 -10.28 -4.80
N GLY A 790 10.94 -9.71 -5.88
CA GLY A 790 11.72 -9.40 -7.08
C GLY A 790 12.85 -8.42 -6.81
N VAL A 791 13.95 -8.56 -7.55
CA VAL A 791 15.15 -7.69 -7.50
C VAL A 791 15.33 -6.96 -8.83
N TYR A 792 16.07 -5.86 -8.79
CA TYR A 792 16.27 -4.96 -9.91
C TYR A 792 17.74 -5.00 -10.39
N PRO A 793 18.10 -5.92 -11.29
CA PRO A 793 19.44 -5.91 -11.88
C PRO A 793 19.72 -4.61 -12.63
N PRO A 794 21.00 -4.26 -12.87
CA PRO A 794 21.34 -3.08 -13.66
C PRO A 794 20.82 -3.18 -15.10
N GLN A 795 20.28 -2.09 -15.61
CA GLN A 795 19.88 -1.92 -17.01
C GLN A 795 20.13 -0.49 -17.46
N PRO A 796 20.15 -0.22 -18.78
CA PRO A 796 20.27 1.14 -19.29
C PRO A 796 19.16 2.05 -18.77
N SER A 797 19.46 3.34 -18.58
CA SER A 797 18.44 4.36 -18.27
C SER A 797 17.48 4.55 -19.45
N GLY A 798 16.27 5.02 -19.18
CA GLY A 798 15.27 5.30 -20.21
C GLY A 798 14.37 4.09 -20.58
N VAL A 799 14.57 2.92 -19.97
CA VAL A 799 13.75 1.73 -20.27
C VAL A 799 12.39 1.76 -19.57
N THR A 800 12.37 2.05 -18.28
CA THR A 800 11.12 2.08 -17.47
C THR A 800 10.49 3.46 -17.39
N GLU A 801 11.24 4.51 -17.58
CA GLU A 801 10.81 5.90 -17.51
C GLU A 801 9.81 6.28 -18.62
N VAL A 802 9.79 5.52 -19.72
CA VAL A 802 8.79 5.69 -20.80
C VAL A 802 7.43 5.09 -20.47
N ALA A 803 7.33 4.23 -19.45
CA ALA A 803 6.07 3.68 -19.00
C ALA A 803 5.22 4.77 -18.32
N TYR A 804 3.90 4.60 -18.34
CA TYR A 804 2.97 5.53 -17.68
C TYR A 804 3.37 5.80 -16.22
N GLY A 805 3.43 7.06 -15.84
CA GLY A 805 3.82 7.48 -14.49
C GLY A 805 5.32 7.50 -14.21
N GLY A 806 6.18 7.27 -15.22
CA GLY A 806 7.64 7.40 -15.08
C GLY A 806 8.22 6.46 -14.02
N ALA A 807 7.94 5.16 -14.11
CA ALA A 807 8.33 4.20 -13.08
C ALA A 807 9.86 4.13 -12.91
N ALA A 808 10.33 4.36 -11.69
CA ALA A 808 11.74 4.20 -11.37
C ALA A 808 12.15 2.71 -11.40
N TRP A 809 13.41 2.47 -11.85
CA TRP A 809 14.08 1.18 -11.71
C TRP A 809 15.17 1.27 -10.63
N PRO A 810 14.83 1.01 -9.35
CA PRO A 810 15.77 1.15 -8.24
C PRO A 810 16.76 0.00 -8.25
N THR A 811 17.87 0.15 -9.00
CA THR A 811 18.89 -0.90 -9.13
C THR A 811 19.30 -1.43 -7.77
N SER A 812 19.18 -2.75 -7.59
CA SER A 812 19.52 -3.45 -6.36
C SER A 812 21.01 -3.34 -6.04
N LEU A 813 21.32 -3.33 -4.74
CA LEU A 813 22.68 -3.23 -4.21
C LEU A 813 23.14 -4.56 -3.60
N GLY A 814 24.44 -4.71 -3.37
CA GLY A 814 25.03 -5.88 -2.73
C GLY A 814 24.71 -7.19 -3.47
N GLN A 815 24.42 -8.24 -2.74
CA GLN A 815 24.13 -9.56 -3.31
C GLN A 815 22.81 -9.64 -4.09
N ASP A 816 21.84 -8.81 -3.80
CA ASP A 816 20.57 -8.78 -4.52
C ASP A 816 20.72 -8.38 -5.98
N ARG A 817 21.78 -7.60 -6.32
CA ARG A 817 22.16 -7.24 -7.67
C ARG A 817 22.50 -8.46 -8.56
N TYR A 818 22.97 -9.54 -7.92
CA TYR A 818 23.50 -10.73 -8.57
C TYR A 818 22.68 -11.99 -8.31
N ARG A 819 21.46 -11.82 -7.81
CA ARG A 819 20.56 -12.96 -7.61
C ARG A 819 20.22 -13.63 -8.94
N ARG A 820 19.81 -14.89 -8.86
CA ARG A 820 19.33 -15.65 -10.01
C ARG A 820 18.23 -14.91 -10.75
N SER A 821 18.28 -15.00 -12.06
CA SER A 821 17.41 -14.28 -13.00
C SER A 821 15.91 -14.53 -12.79
N LEU A 822 15.54 -15.67 -12.23
CA LEU A 822 14.16 -15.96 -11.87
C LEU A 822 13.58 -15.01 -10.80
N TYR A 823 14.42 -14.22 -10.11
CA TYR A 823 14.01 -13.17 -9.17
C TYR A 823 14.02 -11.77 -9.78
N THR A 824 14.41 -11.62 -11.05
CA THR A 824 14.35 -10.31 -11.72
C THR A 824 12.91 -9.80 -11.71
N PHE A 825 12.73 -8.56 -11.24
CA PHE A 825 11.43 -7.91 -11.21
C PHE A 825 10.84 -7.83 -12.62
N THR A 826 9.65 -8.38 -12.80
CA THR A 826 8.98 -8.48 -14.10
C THR A 826 7.89 -7.42 -14.20
N LYS A 827 8.18 -6.32 -14.92
CA LYS A 827 7.23 -5.28 -15.27
C LYS A 827 6.66 -5.53 -16.68
N ARG A 828 5.33 -5.63 -16.81
CA ARG A 828 4.69 -5.98 -18.08
C ARG A 828 4.84 -4.90 -19.15
N THR A 829 4.59 -3.65 -18.79
CA THR A 829 4.67 -2.51 -19.73
C THR A 829 6.08 -2.08 -20.10
N ALA A 830 7.09 -2.49 -19.30
CA ALA A 830 8.50 -2.22 -19.55
C ALA A 830 9.38 -3.39 -19.06
N PRO A 831 9.40 -4.52 -19.79
CA PRO A 831 10.19 -5.69 -19.42
C PRO A 831 11.67 -5.36 -19.31
N PHE A 832 12.40 -6.11 -18.48
CA PHE A 832 13.85 -5.96 -18.33
C PHE A 832 14.56 -6.08 -19.69
N ALA A 833 15.30 -5.06 -20.07
CA ALA A 833 15.80 -4.86 -21.44
C ALA A 833 16.58 -6.06 -21.98
N MET A 834 17.48 -6.63 -21.17
CA MET A 834 18.26 -7.81 -21.57
C MET A 834 17.36 -9.02 -21.86
N PHE A 835 16.33 -9.25 -21.03
CA PHE A 835 15.43 -10.37 -21.23
C PHE A 835 14.61 -10.22 -22.51
N ASN A 836 14.13 -9.02 -22.78
CA ASN A 836 13.44 -8.73 -24.04
C ASN A 836 14.32 -8.97 -25.27
N THR A 837 15.61 -8.61 -25.18
CA THR A 837 16.58 -8.85 -26.25
C THR A 837 16.80 -10.35 -26.52
N PHE A 838 16.69 -11.19 -25.50
CA PHE A 838 16.86 -12.65 -25.61
C PHE A 838 15.52 -13.41 -25.58
N ASP A 839 14.47 -12.82 -26.12
CA ASP A 839 13.17 -13.45 -26.38
C ASP A 839 12.41 -13.96 -25.13
N ALA A 840 12.64 -13.36 -23.95
CA ALA A 840 11.84 -13.68 -22.78
C ALA A 840 10.40 -13.18 -22.93
N PRO A 841 9.40 -13.91 -22.41
CA PRO A 841 8.00 -13.52 -22.51
C PRO A 841 7.69 -12.26 -21.68
N THR A 842 6.77 -11.43 -22.20
CA THR A 842 6.30 -10.21 -21.51
C THR A 842 5.49 -10.47 -20.24
N GLY A 843 4.97 -11.68 -20.09
CA GLY A 843 4.09 -12.05 -18.96
C GLY A 843 2.62 -11.63 -19.15
N GLU A 844 2.23 -11.14 -20.32
CA GLU A 844 0.85 -10.74 -20.60
C GLU A 844 -0.07 -11.95 -20.81
N SER A 845 0.41 -12.95 -21.55
CA SER A 845 -0.33 -14.18 -21.84
C SER A 845 0.44 -15.45 -21.50
N CYS A 846 -0.28 -16.57 -21.40
CA CYS A 846 0.33 -17.87 -21.21
C CYS A 846 0.91 -18.38 -22.53
N LEU A 847 2.20 -18.71 -22.52
CA LEU A 847 2.89 -19.28 -23.67
C LEU A 847 3.24 -20.76 -23.41
N ALA A 848 2.99 -21.61 -24.39
CA ALA A 848 3.39 -23.02 -24.34
C ALA A 848 4.88 -23.21 -24.66
N ARG A 849 5.41 -22.37 -25.52
CA ARG A 849 6.85 -22.30 -25.89
C ARG A 849 7.28 -20.84 -26.04
N ARG A 850 8.58 -20.60 -25.95
CA ARG A 850 9.21 -19.33 -26.27
C ARG A 850 9.68 -19.32 -27.72
N ASP A 851 9.61 -18.18 -28.37
CA ASP A 851 10.29 -17.98 -29.63
C ASP A 851 11.80 -17.87 -29.38
N THR A 852 12.57 -18.13 -30.40
CA THR A 852 14.04 -18.02 -30.36
C THR A 852 14.49 -17.29 -31.59
N SER A 853 15.09 -16.14 -31.41
CA SER A 853 15.70 -15.34 -32.48
C SER A 853 17.24 -15.35 -32.42
N ASN A 854 17.87 -14.93 -33.48
CA ASN A 854 19.29 -14.66 -33.50
C ASN A 854 19.52 -13.31 -34.20
N THR A 855 19.85 -12.30 -33.42
CA THR A 855 19.93 -10.93 -33.89
C THR A 855 21.28 -10.30 -33.57
N PRO A 856 21.76 -9.34 -34.39
CA PRO A 856 22.98 -8.58 -34.08
C PRO A 856 22.89 -7.85 -32.73
N LEU A 857 21.68 -7.46 -32.29
CA LEU A 857 21.44 -6.81 -31.01
C LEU A 857 21.79 -7.73 -29.81
N GLN A 858 21.56 -9.03 -29.94
CA GLN A 858 21.97 -9.99 -28.90
C GLN A 858 23.48 -10.02 -28.74
N ALA A 859 24.25 -10.11 -29.83
CA ALA A 859 25.72 -10.05 -29.79
C ALA A 859 26.21 -8.70 -29.22
N LEU A 860 25.56 -7.60 -29.61
CA LEU A 860 25.89 -6.27 -29.11
C LEU A 860 25.61 -6.15 -27.61
N THR A 861 24.53 -6.76 -27.13
CA THR A 861 24.19 -6.80 -25.69
C THR A 861 25.24 -7.57 -24.90
N LEU A 862 25.67 -8.75 -25.37
CA LEU A 862 26.74 -9.52 -24.71
C LEU A 862 28.08 -8.72 -24.64
N LEU A 863 28.35 -7.85 -25.60
CA LEU A 863 29.53 -7.03 -25.61
C LEU A 863 29.44 -5.75 -24.79
N ASN A 864 28.32 -5.04 -24.83
CA ASN A 864 28.24 -3.63 -24.39
C ASN A 864 27.28 -3.35 -23.28
N ASP A 865 26.40 -4.31 -22.93
CA ASP A 865 25.48 -4.09 -21.82
C ASP A 865 26.24 -3.93 -20.50
N ILE A 866 25.80 -2.99 -19.68
CA ILE A 866 26.41 -2.67 -18.38
C ILE A 866 26.59 -3.91 -17.50
N PHE A 867 25.64 -4.84 -17.56
CA PHE A 867 25.71 -6.10 -16.84
C PHE A 867 26.89 -6.97 -17.32
N PHE A 868 27.07 -7.16 -18.63
CA PHE A 868 28.16 -7.99 -19.18
C PHE A 868 29.52 -7.33 -18.98
N ILE A 869 29.60 -6.01 -19.01
CA ILE A 869 30.81 -5.28 -18.64
C ILE A 869 31.16 -5.57 -17.18
N GLU A 870 30.23 -5.44 -16.26
CA GLU A 870 30.44 -5.69 -14.84
C GLU A 870 30.88 -7.15 -14.56
N VAL A 871 30.24 -8.09 -15.21
CA VAL A 871 30.56 -9.54 -15.13
C VAL A 871 31.95 -9.82 -15.67
N SER A 872 32.33 -9.22 -16.83
CA SER A 872 33.65 -9.42 -17.41
C SER A 872 34.77 -8.80 -16.56
N GLN A 873 34.51 -7.66 -15.93
CA GLN A 873 35.42 -7.03 -14.98
C GLN A 873 35.64 -7.88 -13.72
N ALA A 874 34.55 -8.45 -13.18
CA ALA A 874 34.63 -9.35 -12.02
C ALA A 874 35.42 -10.61 -12.32
N MET A 875 35.17 -11.26 -13.46
CA MET A 875 35.89 -12.44 -13.92
C MET A 875 37.38 -12.08 -14.20
N GLY A 876 37.65 -10.95 -14.81
CA GLY A 876 39.00 -10.46 -15.07
C GLY A 876 39.79 -10.23 -13.77
N ARG A 877 39.15 -9.65 -12.73
CA ARG A 877 39.81 -9.49 -11.43
C ARG A 877 40.13 -10.85 -10.77
N ASP A 878 39.19 -11.81 -10.86
CA ASP A 878 39.42 -13.15 -10.33
C ASP A 878 40.61 -13.83 -11.04
N LEU A 879 40.64 -13.80 -12.38
CA LEU A 879 41.75 -14.37 -13.18
C LEU A 879 43.08 -13.70 -12.90
N ALA A 880 43.08 -12.38 -12.67
CA ALA A 880 44.28 -11.64 -12.34
C ALA A 880 44.90 -12.05 -11.00
N ARG A 881 44.08 -12.51 -10.06
CA ARG A 881 44.51 -12.99 -8.73
C ARG A 881 45.01 -14.43 -8.72
N GLN A 882 44.65 -15.23 -9.72
CA GLN A 882 45.00 -16.65 -9.75
C GLN A 882 46.49 -16.82 -9.95
N THR A 883 47.03 -17.84 -9.30
CA THR A 883 48.42 -18.29 -9.54
C THR A 883 48.52 -19.13 -10.81
N GLY A 884 49.68 -19.24 -11.42
CA GLY A 884 49.93 -20.04 -12.62
C GLY A 884 50.24 -19.21 -13.85
N THR A 885 50.52 -19.90 -14.94
CA THR A 885 50.82 -19.29 -16.26
C THR A 885 49.58 -18.68 -16.89
N VAL A 886 49.79 -17.80 -17.88
CA VAL A 886 48.71 -17.21 -18.68
C VAL A 886 47.88 -18.30 -19.35
N SER A 887 48.52 -19.34 -19.90
CA SER A 887 47.86 -20.50 -20.52
C SER A 887 46.94 -21.24 -19.56
N GLU A 888 47.36 -21.49 -18.33
CA GLU A 888 46.57 -22.20 -17.31
C GLU A 888 45.34 -21.38 -16.90
N ARG A 889 45.49 -20.07 -16.68
CA ARG A 889 44.37 -19.16 -16.36
C ARG A 889 43.38 -19.06 -17.52
N ILE A 890 43.85 -19.02 -18.79
CA ILE A 890 42.99 -19.05 -19.98
C ILE A 890 42.22 -20.37 -20.05
N ARG A 891 42.83 -21.51 -19.78
CA ARG A 891 42.15 -22.81 -19.74
C ARG A 891 41.04 -22.80 -18.68
N THR A 892 41.32 -22.24 -17.50
CA THR A 892 40.33 -22.10 -16.42
C THR A 892 39.17 -21.21 -16.85
N ALA A 893 39.43 -20.05 -17.41
CA ALA A 893 38.43 -19.13 -17.90
C ALA A 893 37.54 -19.76 -18.99
N PHE A 894 38.17 -20.41 -19.95
CA PHE A 894 37.51 -21.08 -21.08
C PHE A 894 36.59 -22.21 -20.57
N GLN A 895 37.09 -23.06 -19.67
CA GLN A 895 36.32 -24.15 -19.08
C GLN A 895 35.16 -23.68 -18.21
N ARG A 896 35.30 -22.53 -17.49
CA ARG A 896 34.20 -21.93 -16.75
C ARG A 896 33.06 -21.45 -17.66
N CYS A 897 33.41 -20.86 -18.81
CA CYS A 897 32.43 -20.36 -19.76
C CYS A 897 31.78 -21.47 -20.61
N LEU A 898 32.60 -22.40 -21.11
CA LEU A 898 32.20 -23.31 -22.18
C LEU A 898 32.19 -24.80 -21.78
N THR A 899 32.51 -25.11 -20.51
CA THR A 899 32.49 -26.46 -19.92
C THR A 899 33.37 -27.50 -20.61
N ARG A 900 34.23 -27.10 -21.48
CA ARG A 900 35.25 -27.92 -22.16
C ARG A 900 36.65 -27.25 -22.14
N PRO A 901 37.74 -27.99 -22.28
CA PRO A 901 39.05 -27.40 -22.48
C PRO A 901 39.14 -26.74 -23.86
N PRO A 902 39.94 -25.65 -24.00
CA PRO A 902 40.25 -25.10 -25.32
C PRO A 902 41.11 -26.05 -26.13
N THR A 903 40.90 -26.08 -27.45
CA THR A 903 41.83 -26.71 -28.40
C THR A 903 43.15 -25.94 -28.40
N ALA A 904 44.21 -26.52 -29.00
CA ALA A 904 45.51 -25.86 -29.12
C ALA A 904 45.44 -24.55 -29.94
N VAL A 905 44.59 -24.51 -30.98
CA VAL A 905 44.38 -23.32 -31.83
C VAL A 905 43.63 -22.23 -31.03
N GLU A 906 42.56 -22.58 -30.31
CA GLU A 906 41.80 -21.63 -29.45
C GLU A 906 42.71 -21.06 -28.35
N LEU A 907 43.50 -21.90 -27.70
CA LEU A 907 44.41 -21.45 -26.65
C LEU A 907 45.43 -20.45 -27.18
N GLN A 908 46.08 -20.77 -28.31
CA GLN A 908 47.06 -19.89 -28.95
C GLN A 908 46.44 -18.55 -29.38
N ALA A 909 45.23 -18.58 -29.93
CA ALA A 909 44.52 -17.36 -30.31
C ALA A 909 44.19 -16.47 -29.08
N LEU A 910 43.74 -17.07 -27.99
CA LEU A 910 43.43 -16.36 -26.74
C LEU A 910 44.69 -15.81 -26.05
N GLU A 911 45.78 -16.55 -26.06
CA GLU A 911 47.08 -16.06 -25.56
C GLU A 911 47.58 -14.87 -26.39
N SER A 912 47.50 -14.95 -27.71
CA SER A 912 47.87 -13.86 -28.60
C SER A 912 46.98 -12.62 -28.36
N PHE A 913 45.68 -12.83 -28.20
CA PHE A 913 44.75 -11.75 -27.88
C PHE A 913 45.10 -11.10 -26.54
N TRP A 914 45.27 -11.87 -25.49
CA TRP A 914 45.62 -11.36 -24.16
C TRP A 914 46.92 -10.57 -24.17
N ASN A 915 47.99 -11.07 -24.82
CA ASN A 915 49.25 -10.41 -24.95
C ASN A 915 49.13 -9.09 -25.73
N SER A 916 48.38 -9.10 -26.82
CA SER A 916 48.08 -7.89 -27.61
C SER A 916 47.34 -6.83 -26.80
N GLN A 917 46.29 -7.19 -26.11
CA GLN A 917 45.53 -6.23 -25.28
C GLN A 917 46.41 -5.67 -24.17
N ARG A 918 47.16 -6.52 -23.45
CA ARG A 918 48.10 -6.06 -22.41
C ARG A 918 49.15 -5.06 -22.96
N ALA A 919 49.71 -5.32 -24.15
CA ALA A 919 50.64 -4.40 -24.79
C ALA A 919 50.00 -3.03 -25.11
N ARG A 920 48.75 -3.02 -25.64
CA ARG A 920 48.00 -1.80 -25.96
C ARG A 920 47.70 -0.97 -24.72
N PHE A 921 47.26 -1.63 -23.62
CA PHE A 921 47.03 -0.96 -22.34
C PHE A 921 48.33 -0.38 -21.75
N ARG A 922 49.43 -1.12 -21.85
CA ARG A 922 50.75 -0.65 -21.41
C ARG A 922 51.24 0.55 -22.24
N ALA A 923 50.99 0.55 -23.55
CA ALA A 923 51.28 1.66 -24.44
C ALA A 923 50.31 2.86 -24.28
N LYS A 924 49.27 2.73 -23.40
CA LYS A 924 48.22 3.72 -23.21
C LYS A 924 47.39 4.04 -24.47
N GLU A 925 47.34 3.11 -25.42
CA GLU A 925 46.43 3.20 -26.57
C GLU A 925 44.97 3.03 -26.19
N LEU A 926 44.74 2.35 -25.08
CA LEU A 926 43.42 2.12 -24.49
C LEU A 926 43.41 2.50 -23.00
N ASP A 927 42.27 2.93 -22.50
CA ASP A 927 42.07 3.24 -21.08
C ASP A 927 41.95 1.96 -20.25
N ALA A 928 43.06 1.58 -19.61
CA ALA A 928 43.09 0.39 -18.73
C ALA A 928 42.16 0.52 -17.52
N ALA A 929 41.96 1.71 -16.96
CA ALA A 929 41.13 1.91 -15.80
C ALA A 929 39.62 1.69 -16.12
N ALA A 930 39.19 2.23 -17.25
CA ALA A 930 37.81 2.05 -17.73
C ALA A 930 37.51 0.57 -18.02
N VAL A 931 38.45 -0.18 -18.60
CA VAL A 931 38.22 -1.59 -18.94
C VAL A 931 38.32 -2.50 -17.71
N ALA A 932 39.28 -2.28 -16.81
CA ALA A 932 39.42 -3.05 -15.57
C ALA A 932 38.24 -2.81 -14.57
N GLY A 933 37.65 -1.63 -14.67
CA GLY A 933 36.55 -1.21 -13.77
C GLY A 933 36.98 -0.93 -12.33
N PRO A 934 36.04 -0.50 -11.49
CA PRO A 934 36.28 -0.18 -10.10
C PRO A 934 36.61 -1.44 -9.27
N GLY A 935 37.36 -1.24 -8.22
CA GLY A 935 37.69 -2.26 -7.23
C GLY A 935 39.19 -2.35 -6.99
N GLU A 936 39.55 -2.32 -5.72
CA GLU A 936 40.91 -2.58 -5.28
C GLU A 936 41.21 -4.08 -5.41
N VAL A 937 42.33 -4.42 -5.98
CA VAL A 937 42.92 -5.75 -5.88
C VAL A 937 44.02 -5.62 -4.86
N SER A 938 43.85 -6.24 -3.70
CA SER A 938 44.92 -6.42 -2.73
C SER A 938 45.99 -7.27 -3.41
N GLY A 939 47.12 -6.68 -3.78
CA GLY A 939 48.19 -7.35 -4.43
C GLY A 939 48.79 -6.56 -5.63
N GLU A 940 49.95 -6.94 -6.07
CA GLU A 940 50.78 -6.23 -7.02
C GLU A 940 50.43 -6.43 -8.52
N THR A 941 49.18 -6.87 -8.85
CA THR A 941 48.81 -7.08 -10.25
C THR A 941 48.68 -5.75 -10.99
N PRO A 942 49.49 -5.47 -12.03
CA PRO A 942 49.41 -4.22 -12.77
C PRO A 942 48.05 -3.97 -13.40
N LEU A 943 47.66 -2.70 -13.49
CA LEU A 943 46.35 -2.28 -14.01
C LEU A 943 46.14 -2.74 -15.47
N GLU A 944 47.18 -2.68 -16.30
CA GLU A 944 47.15 -3.15 -17.69
C GLU A 944 46.93 -4.67 -17.80
N GLU A 945 47.41 -5.45 -16.83
CA GLU A 945 47.16 -6.89 -16.77
C GLU A 945 45.69 -7.19 -16.38
N ARG A 946 45.18 -6.49 -15.40
CA ARG A 946 43.74 -6.59 -15.00
C ARG A 946 42.83 -6.24 -16.17
N ALA A 947 43.12 -5.15 -16.89
CA ALA A 947 42.35 -4.74 -18.05
C ALA A 947 42.42 -5.79 -19.18
N ALA A 948 43.60 -6.42 -19.41
CA ALA A 948 43.74 -7.49 -20.41
C ALA A 948 42.92 -8.73 -20.05
N TRP A 949 42.83 -9.11 -18.76
CA TRP A 949 41.96 -10.20 -18.28
C TRP A 949 40.49 -9.85 -18.42
N SER A 950 40.09 -8.61 -18.15
CA SER A 950 38.71 -8.16 -18.35
C SER A 950 38.32 -8.16 -19.83
N ALA A 951 39.22 -7.75 -20.73
CA ALA A 951 39.02 -7.82 -22.18
C ALA A 951 38.91 -9.26 -22.69
N LEU A 952 39.73 -10.18 -22.19
CA LEU A 952 39.63 -11.60 -22.50
C LEU A 952 38.31 -12.21 -22.01
N SER A 953 37.92 -11.91 -20.77
CA SER A 953 36.67 -12.37 -20.18
C SER A 953 35.46 -11.91 -21.01
N ARG A 954 35.48 -10.63 -21.47
CA ARG A 954 34.44 -10.07 -22.34
C ARG A 954 34.37 -10.80 -23.70
N ALA A 955 35.52 -11.16 -24.28
CA ALA A 955 35.56 -11.95 -25.51
C ALA A 955 34.97 -13.37 -25.31
N LEU A 956 35.34 -14.04 -24.23
CA LEU A 956 34.78 -15.37 -23.89
C LEU A 956 33.26 -15.33 -23.63
N LEU A 957 32.79 -14.31 -22.91
CA LEU A 957 31.36 -14.14 -22.61
C LEU A 957 30.49 -13.78 -23.82
N ASN A 958 31.10 -13.39 -24.93
CA ASN A 958 30.42 -13.10 -26.19
C ASN A 958 30.47 -14.26 -27.21
N LEU A 959 31.03 -15.40 -26.85
CA LEU A 959 31.02 -16.57 -27.73
C LEU A 959 29.61 -17.19 -27.81
N ASP A 960 29.19 -17.56 -29.01
CA ASP A 960 27.89 -18.21 -29.24
C ASP A 960 27.75 -19.50 -28.42
N GLU A 961 28.84 -20.23 -28.20
CA GLU A 961 28.88 -21.45 -27.38
C GLU A 961 28.52 -21.21 -25.91
N LEU A 962 28.69 -19.99 -25.38
CA LEU A 962 28.23 -19.64 -24.02
C LEU A 962 26.69 -19.64 -23.90
N ILE A 963 26.04 -19.20 -24.95
CA ILE A 963 24.59 -19.01 -24.99
C ILE A 963 23.85 -20.13 -25.71
N THR A 964 24.56 -21.13 -26.13
CA THR A 964 24.02 -22.31 -26.84
C THR A 964 24.41 -23.58 -26.10
N LYS A 965 23.45 -24.42 -25.80
CA LYS A 965 23.67 -25.78 -25.30
C LYS A 965 23.78 -26.70 -26.50
N GLY A 966 24.91 -27.40 -26.66
CA GLY A 966 25.09 -28.33 -27.77
C GLY A 966 26.39 -29.08 -27.74
#